data_ef8f067721f345c4ea757876e2bcd4d2
#
_entry.id   ef8f067721f345c4ea757876e2bcd4d2
#
_cell.length_a   1.000
_cell.length_b   1.000
_cell.length_c   1.000
_cell.angle_alpha   90.00
_cell.angle_beta   90.00
_cell.angle_gamma   90.00
#
_symmetry.space_group_name_H-M   'P 1'
#
loop_
_entity.id
_entity.type
_entity.pdbx_description
1 polymer ?
#
loop_
_entity_poly.entity_id
_entity_poly.type
_entity_poly.pdbx_seq_one_letter_code
_entity_poly.pdbx_strand_id
1 'polypeptide(L)'
;MSVILVLALVSMTLALSYAMLRTQASVEQTERNSSHRATARQAAMTAMSVALRAINDPTWGGVDVGLSGSLGDGSTYAVSFETGDSSLAITDPDYAEYPFRVTITAIGSVVDPANPQIQTTHQVRSVVQLVRRKLSDPPGNWSTLKPYTVYQTGTGSGREVDIEYPVHIDGAIYAQNQINYLTDYPGDGDDKPFDGVIDEVMILGASASAAVLEAVQSGSLTLQTISSLSAANPVAWWRFDESSGATIAVDELGNYHGRYEGSTAGGKPSSPHGGSGAAIFDGYDDHVDVGPVNVSGSAMTIMAWIKVDDFGHSDGRILSKSTGIDDSDHYWMLSTIDVFGHKRLRFRLKTDNGGTDVLYASAGDLSTNTWTFVAAVYDGNTMQLYKDGQLVGWRYKSGSIRTSSTVRASIGNNPSGSPRARLLRDLEAMRVAGEGDCRPMTGPIAAPRSLTSSHQRRLIEVDSNVTLTDVSVGNGNLPVSHPGNVSSYRLYPGGKSYYPTALSSSLTNAKFLPDPKTNPLGLVKRESQLVVNDNVTIQGTLLVYDSGISGRIEIRGTGIKVAPISLPALYGDSTIYQLPSVMARDDVEIYDGSSSSLNGLVMAWDDLQCFQGKQSTTMNLTGQVVVGELEVAGRSEWDQSSFWWDSRHKEFLAQLSASSAVPYFPVWLQANHGLDYQPKLTIQPDPANVSYHWHDWTKPLFEAHPDDGGLRWDLLEWQDGN
;
A
#
# COMPACT_ATOMS: atom_id res chain seq x y z
N MET A 1 -75.93 91.32 15.37
CA MET A 1 -75.30 90.59 14.19
C MET A 1 -73.78 90.62 14.20
N SER A 2 -73.09 91.70 14.55
CA SER A 2 -71.65 91.87 14.44
C SER A 2 -70.78 90.91 15.37
N VAL A 3 -71.32 90.64 16.60
CA VAL A 3 -70.53 89.74 17.54
C VAL A 3 -70.51 88.30 17.09
N ILE A 4 -71.59 87.82 16.46
CA ILE A 4 -71.69 86.42 15.97
C ILE A 4 -70.72 86.24 14.75
N LEU A 5 -70.67 87.27 13.92
CA LEU A 5 -69.77 87.28 12.75
C LEU A 5 -68.28 87.28 13.18
N VAL A 6 -67.93 88.08 14.16
CA VAL A 6 -66.56 88.12 14.73
C VAL A 6 -66.22 86.80 15.39
N LEU A 7 -67.15 86.21 16.21
CA LEU A 7 -66.90 84.87 16.78
C LEU A 7 -66.78 83.76 15.73
N ALA A 8 -67.56 83.82 14.67
CA ALA A 8 -67.46 82.92 13.54
C ALA A 8 -66.12 83.08 12.78
N LEU A 9 -65.67 84.28 12.59
CA LEU A 9 -64.38 84.59 11.93
C LEU A 9 -63.21 84.17 12.84
N VAL A 10 -63.25 84.43 14.10
CA VAL A 10 -62.23 83.96 15.07
C VAL A 10 -62.21 82.44 15.18
N SER A 11 -63.38 81.78 15.24
CA SER A 11 -63.39 80.30 15.22
C SER A 11 -62.86 79.69 13.93
N MET A 12 -63.19 80.34 12.80
CA MET A 12 -62.65 79.88 11.47
C MET A 12 -61.16 80.11 11.31
N THR A 13 -60.63 81.25 11.83
CA THR A 13 -59.16 81.49 11.81
C THR A 13 -58.43 80.52 12.80
N LEU A 14 -59.02 80.27 13.97
CA LEU A 14 -58.51 79.29 14.91
C LEU A 14 -58.49 77.85 14.28
N ALA A 15 -59.58 77.45 13.64
CA ALA A 15 -59.68 76.16 12.95
C ALA A 15 -58.70 76.05 11.81
N LEU A 16 -58.53 77.09 11.00
CA LEU A 16 -57.52 77.15 9.93
C LEU A 16 -56.09 77.13 10.48
N SER A 17 -55.80 77.87 11.55
CA SER A 17 -54.49 77.87 12.20
C SER A 17 -54.18 76.49 12.81
N TYR A 18 -55.17 75.88 13.44
CA TYR A 18 -55.04 74.49 13.95
C TYR A 18 -54.80 73.47 12.81
N ALA A 19 -55.56 73.60 11.70
CA ALA A 19 -55.38 72.72 10.54
C ALA A 19 -54.00 72.92 9.92
N MET A 20 -53.52 74.20 9.78
CA MET A 20 -52.16 74.49 9.28
C MET A 20 -51.06 73.90 10.22
N LEU A 21 -51.19 74.11 11.53
CA LEU A 21 -50.24 73.54 12.50
C LEU A 21 -50.24 72.05 12.45
N ARG A 22 -51.40 71.41 12.33
CA ARG A 22 -51.51 69.97 12.20
C ARG A 22 -50.89 69.44 10.94
N THR A 23 -51.12 70.14 9.81
CA THR A 23 -50.49 69.79 8.54
C THR A 23 -49.00 70.00 8.56
N GLN A 24 -48.51 71.08 9.16
CA GLN A 24 -47.09 71.36 9.32
C GLN A 24 -46.43 70.30 10.20
N ALA A 25 -47.03 69.95 11.34
CA ALA A 25 -46.54 68.88 12.23
C ALA A 25 -46.54 67.54 11.52
N SER A 26 -47.54 67.24 10.66
CA SER A 26 -47.58 66.01 9.84
C SER A 26 -46.48 66.01 8.79
N VAL A 27 -46.19 67.15 8.12
CA VAL A 27 -45.07 67.27 7.15
C VAL A 27 -43.75 67.13 7.86
N GLU A 28 -43.54 67.84 8.99
CA GLU A 28 -42.28 67.71 9.74
C GLU A 28 -42.08 66.27 10.26
N GLN A 29 -43.11 65.57 10.70
CA GLN A 29 -43.02 64.18 11.08
C GLN A 29 -42.70 63.27 9.90
N THR A 30 -43.26 63.50 8.73
CA THR A 30 -43.00 62.76 7.51
C THR A 30 -41.56 62.98 7.07
N GLU A 31 -41.08 64.23 7.06
CA GLU A 31 -39.68 64.56 6.73
C GLU A 31 -38.71 63.93 7.73
N ARG A 32 -39.01 63.97 9.04
CA ARG A 32 -38.21 63.36 10.10
C ARG A 32 -38.15 61.84 9.93
N ASN A 33 -39.30 61.21 9.69
CA ASN A 33 -39.35 59.76 9.41
C ASN A 33 -38.58 59.38 8.15
N SER A 34 -38.66 60.20 7.11
CA SER A 34 -37.89 60.01 5.86
C SER A 34 -36.37 60.14 6.10
N SER A 35 -35.99 61.17 6.87
CA SER A 35 -34.60 61.38 7.30
C SER A 35 -34.07 60.21 8.15
N HIS A 36 -34.82 59.77 9.16
CA HIS A 36 -34.45 58.63 10.01
C HIS A 36 -34.30 57.33 9.19
N ARG A 37 -35.22 57.09 8.24
CA ARG A 37 -35.10 55.93 7.33
C ARG A 37 -33.85 56.02 6.45
N ALA A 38 -33.53 57.20 5.90
CA ALA A 38 -32.32 57.39 5.10
C ALA A 38 -31.04 57.18 5.91
N THR A 39 -31.02 57.68 7.17
CA THR A 39 -29.89 57.53 8.08
C THR A 39 -29.72 56.06 8.52
N ALA A 40 -30.82 55.38 8.87
CA ALA A 40 -30.80 53.96 9.22
C ALA A 40 -30.31 53.10 8.04
N ARG A 41 -30.76 53.42 6.83
CA ARG A 41 -30.28 52.76 5.62
C ARG A 41 -28.76 52.99 5.39
N GLN A 42 -28.32 54.25 5.54
CA GLN A 42 -26.89 54.57 5.42
C GLN A 42 -26.05 53.83 6.45
N ALA A 43 -26.54 53.74 7.69
CA ALA A 43 -25.89 52.97 8.77
C ALA A 43 -25.83 51.48 8.41
N ALA A 44 -26.90 50.90 7.87
CA ALA A 44 -26.90 49.49 7.44
C ALA A 44 -25.94 49.24 6.26
N MET A 45 -25.87 50.13 5.28
CA MET A 45 -24.93 50.05 4.17
C MET A 45 -23.48 50.16 4.64
N THR A 46 -23.20 51.07 5.59
CA THR A 46 -21.89 51.20 6.18
C THR A 46 -21.53 49.92 6.97
N ALA A 47 -22.47 49.40 7.73
CA ALA A 47 -22.31 48.12 8.46
C ALA A 47 -21.99 46.96 7.52
N MET A 48 -22.68 46.84 6.39
CA MET A 48 -22.42 45.83 5.39
C MET A 48 -21.01 45.98 4.79
N SER A 49 -20.57 47.19 4.51
CA SER A 49 -19.21 47.46 4.02
C SER A 49 -18.16 47.07 5.03
N VAL A 50 -18.41 47.32 6.34
CA VAL A 50 -17.55 46.89 7.44
C VAL A 50 -17.51 45.36 7.55
N ALA A 51 -18.66 44.71 7.39
CA ALA A 51 -18.79 43.26 7.43
C ALA A 51 -18.04 42.56 6.30
N LEU A 52 -18.20 43.07 5.05
CA LEU A 52 -17.51 42.52 3.88
C LEU A 52 -15.99 42.72 3.97
N ARG A 53 -15.53 43.78 4.63
CA ARG A 53 -14.11 43.92 4.94
C ARG A 53 -13.64 42.96 6.02
N ALA A 54 -14.42 42.85 7.09
CA ALA A 54 -14.08 42.01 8.25
C ALA A 54 -13.99 40.53 7.88
N ILE A 55 -14.91 40.00 7.05
CA ILE A 55 -14.90 38.57 6.68
C ILE A 55 -13.68 38.18 5.83
N ASN A 56 -13.03 39.14 5.17
CA ASN A 56 -11.78 38.95 4.43
C ASN A 56 -10.53 39.21 5.30
N ASP A 57 -10.69 39.62 6.55
CA ASP A 57 -9.58 39.87 7.48
C ASP A 57 -9.14 38.56 8.15
N PRO A 58 -7.82 38.26 8.24
CA PRO A 58 -7.33 37.07 8.91
C PRO A 58 -7.73 36.96 10.38
N THR A 59 -8.05 38.09 11.02
CA THR A 59 -8.47 38.16 12.43
C THR A 59 -9.99 38.07 12.61
N TRP A 60 -10.75 37.77 11.57
CA TRP A 60 -12.20 37.63 11.66
C TRP A 60 -12.61 36.59 12.70
N GLY A 61 -13.45 37.00 13.66
CA GLY A 61 -13.88 36.14 14.77
C GLY A 61 -14.79 34.96 14.37
N GLY A 62 -15.26 34.92 13.14
CA GLY A 62 -16.09 33.85 12.62
C GLY A 62 -17.59 34.16 12.64
N VAL A 63 -18.37 33.14 12.20
CA VAL A 63 -19.83 33.26 12.03
C VAL A 63 -20.57 33.46 13.35
N ASP A 64 -20.00 33.04 14.47
CA ASP A 64 -20.60 33.18 15.81
C ASP A 64 -20.33 34.55 16.46
N VAL A 65 -19.55 35.42 15.80
CA VAL A 65 -19.11 36.72 16.34
C VAL A 65 -19.67 37.86 15.52
N GLY A 66 -20.69 38.50 16.04
CA GLY A 66 -21.28 39.70 15.43
C GLY A 66 -20.40 40.93 15.58
N LEU A 67 -20.68 41.94 14.73
CA LEU A 67 -20.05 43.26 14.82
C LEU A 67 -21.10 44.30 15.22
N SER A 68 -20.69 45.31 15.98
CA SER A 68 -21.55 46.46 16.28
C SER A 68 -20.71 47.73 16.42
N GLY A 69 -21.37 48.87 16.20
CA GLY A 69 -20.68 50.15 16.36
C GLY A 69 -21.64 51.34 16.26
N SER A 70 -21.13 52.53 16.60
CA SER A 70 -21.85 53.78 16.51
C SER A 70 -21.17 54.69 15.45
N LEU A 71 -21.97 55.38 14.64
CA LEU A 71 -21.51 56.32 13.67
C LEU A 71 -21.56 57.77 14.18
N GLY A 72 -20.79 58.67 13.56
CA GLY A 72 -20.65 60.08 13.99
C GLY A 72 -21.92 60.90 13.95
N ASP A 73 -22.98 60.42 13.31
CA ASP A 73 -24.30 61.01 13.23
C ASP A 73 -25.30 60.52 14.32
N GLY A 74 -24.81 59.73 15.28
CA GLY A 74 -25.59 59.14 16.35
C GLY A 74 -26.37 57.85 16.00
N SER A 75 -26.26 57.42 14.72
CA SER A 75 -26.81 56.12 14.35
C SER A 75 -25.92 54.97 14.85
N THR A 76 -26.51 53.81 14.98
CA THR A 76 -25.78 52.55 15.38
C THR A 76 -26.00 51.48 14.34
N TYR A 77 -25.10 50.51 14.36
CA TYR A 77 -25.25 49.34 13.53
C TYR A 77 -24.93 48.03 14.27
N ALA A 78 -25.53 46.96 13.82
CA ALA A 78 -25.24 45.62 14.23
C ALA A 78 -25.13 44.71 12.98
N VAL A 79 -24.20 43.76 13.01
CA VAL A 79 -23.98 42.75 11.95
C VAL A 79 -24.02 41.38 12.60
N SER A 80 -24.72 40.46 11.98
CA SER A 80 -24.67 39.01 12.24
C SER A 80 -24.23 38.26 11.04
N PHE A 81 -23.52 37.15 11.27
CA PHE A 81 -23.07 36.21 10.24
C PHE A 81 -23.74 34.87 10.51
N GLU A 82 -24.21 34.20 9.47
CA GLU A 82 -24.81 32.87 9.56
C GLU A 82 -24.24 31.98 8.46
N THR A 83 -23.86 30.75 8.82
CA THR A 83 -23.39 29.78 7.81
C THR A 83 -24.53 29.38 6.89
N GLY A 84 -24.25 29.41 5.58
CA GLY A 84 -25.16 28.98 4.55
C GLY A 84 -25.99 30.10 3.95
N ASP A 85 -26.79 29.70 3.00
CA ASP A 85 -27.82 30.52 2.37
C ASP A 85 -29.18 29.85 2.60
N SER A 86 -30.04 30.51 3.35
CA SER A 86 -31.37 30.00 3.70
C SER A 86 -32.32 29.85 2.51
N SER A 87 -32.00 30.47 1.37
CA SER A 87 -32.77 30.34 0.12
C SER A 87 -32.54 29.01 -0.58
N LEU A 88 -31.41 28.33 -0.32
CA LEU A 88 -31.10 27.05 -0.93
C LEU A 88 -31.99 25.93 -0.39
N ALA A 89 -32.75 25.32 -1.29
CA ALA A 89 -33.52 24.11 -1.00
C ALA A 89 -32.66 22.86 -1.26
N ILE A 90 -33.01 21.73 -0.62
CA ILE A 90 -32.33 20.45 -0.79
C ILE A 90 -32.32 19.94 -2.23
N THR A 91 -33.24 20.40 -3.07
CA THR A 91 -33.33 20.07 -4.49
C THR A 91 -32.54 21.02 -5.39
N ASP A 92 -31.95 22.04 -4.81
CA ASP A 92 -31.17 23.02 -5.57
C ASP A 92 -29.82 22.41 -6.02
N PRO A 93 -29.40 22.59 -7.25
CA PRO A 93 -28.09 22.11 -7.70
C PRO A 93 -26.92 22.63 -6.86
N ASP A 94 -27.06 23.83 -6.33
CA ASP A 94 -26.07 24.48 -5.48
C ASP A 94 -26.16 24.11 -3.99
N TYR A 95 -27.05 23.20 -3.61
CA TYR A 95 -27.23 22.84 -2.20
C TYR A 95 -25.93 22.35 -1.53
N ALA A 96 -25.05 21.69 -2.26
CA ALA A 96 -23.74 21.26 -1.79
C ALA A 96 -22.82 22.43 -1.39
N GLU A 97 -23.06 23.62 -1.95
CA GLU A 97 -22.29 24.84 -1.64
C GLU A 97 -22.76 25.52 -0.33
N TYR A 98 -23.87 25.09 0.25
CA TYR A 98 -24.41 25.65 1.50
C TYR A 98 -23.35 25.88 2.59
N PRO A 99 -22.48 24.92 2.94
CA PRO A 99 -21.52 25.10 4.03
C PRO A 99 -20.39 26.10 3.71
N PHE A 100 -20.23 26.50 2.44
CA PHE A 100 -19.24 27.45 1.95
C PHE A 100 -19.82 28.83 1.67
N ARG A 101 -21.08 29.05 2.00
CA ARG A 101 -21.76 30.35 1.93
C ARG A 101 -21.92 30.94 3.31
N VAL A 102 -21.89 32.26 3.39
CA VAL A 102 -22.21 33.01 4.60
C VAL A 102 -23.23 34.06 4.28
N THR A 103 -24.32 34.03 5.03
CA THR A 103 -25.31 35.14 5.00
C THR A 103 -24.88 36.21 5.99
N ILE A 104 -24.76 37.43 5.53
CA ILE A 104 -24.45 38.62 6.32
C ILE A 104 -25.74 39.44 6.45
N THR A 105 -26.14 39.70 7.67
CA THR A 105 -27.26 40.59 7.97
C THR A 105 -26.76 41.82 8.67
N ALA A 106 -26.90 42.99 8.07
CA ALA A 106 -26.53 44.29 8.62
C ALA A 106 -27.77 45.11 8.94
N ILE A 107 -27.90 45.56 10.18
CA ILE A 107 -29.00 46.36 10.67
C ILE A 107 -28.46 47.72 11.08
N GLY A 108 -28.93 48.75 10.45
CA GLY A 108 -28.71 50.15 10.86
C GLY A 108 -29.88 50.64 11.69
N SER A 109 -29.62 51.42 12.71
CA SER A 109 -30.63 51.88 13.66
C SER A 109 -30.42 53.35 14.01
N VAL A 110 -31.53 54.08 14.06
CA VAL A 110 -31.60 55.48 14.51
C VAL A 110 -32.69 55.61 15.58
N VAL A 111 -32.35 56.18 16.70
CA VAL A 111 -33.28 56.52 17.76
C VAL A 111 -33.78 57.95 17.57
N ASP A 112 -35.11 58.19 17.66
CA ASP A 112 -35.65 59.53 17.60
C ASP A 112 -35.21 60.32 18.84
N PRO A 113 -34.46 61.43 18.66
CA PRO A 113 -34.00 62.24 19.79
C PRO A 113 -35.15 62.83 20.60
N ALA A 114 -36.33 63.07 19.99
CA ALA A 114 -37.52 63.59 20.63
C ALA A 114 -38.30 62.51 21.42
N ASN A 115 -38.18 61.26 21.03
CA ASN A 115 -38.80 60.11 21.71
C ASN A 115 -37.89 58.86 21.63
N PRO A 116 -37.04 58.66 22.63
CA PRO A 116 -36.10 57.54 22.64
C PRO A 116 -36.73 56.13 22.60
N GLN A 117 -38.04 56.04 22.73
CA GLN A 117 -38.78 54.76 22.57
C GLN A 117 -39.06 54.43 21.11
N ILE A 118 -38.84 55.39 20.18
CA ILE A 118 -39.01 55.20 18.75
C ILE A 118 -37.64 54.96 18.13
N GLN A 119 -37.46 53.75 17.60
CA GLN A 119 -36.29 53.36 16.85
C GLN A 119 -36.69 53.05 15.40
N THR A 120 -35.96 53.63 14.46
CA THR A 120 -36.09 53.30 13.05
C THR A 120 -34.95 52.40 12.66
N THR A 121 -35.25 51.23 12.11
CA THR A 121 -34.26 50.26 11.66
C THR A 121 -34.35 50.04 10.14
N HIS A 122 -33.23 49.72 9.55
CA HIS A 122 -33.15 49.25 8.17
C HIS A 122 -32.21 48.04 8.10
N GLN A 123 -32.57 47.03 7.34
CA GLN A 123 -31.81 45.79 7.20
C GLN A 123 -31.28 45.66 5.78
N VAL A 124 -30.02 45.28 5.66
CA VAL A 124 -29.42 44.88 4.40
C VAL A 124 -28.92 43.44 4.59
N ARG A 125 -29.22 42.55 3.67
CA ARG A 125 -28.77 41.18 3.65
C ARG A 125 -27.86 40.93 2.46
N SER A 126 -26.83 40.17 2.64
CA SER A 126 -25.90 39.73 1.57
C SER A 126 -25.54 38.29 1.75
N VAL A 127 -25.34 37.57 0.66
CA VAL A 127 -24.78 36.21 0.66
C VAL A 127 -23.45 36.26 -0.04
N VAL A 128 -22.43 35.72 0.63
CA VAL A 128 -21.07 35.60 0.10
C VAL A 128 -20.63 34.14 0.00
N GLN A 129 -19.83 33.82 -0.99
CA GLN A 129 -19.30 32.50 -1.28
C GLN A 129 -17.79 32.46 -1.01
N LEU A 130 -17.31 31.48 -0.28
CA LEU A 130 -15.88 31.24 -0.10
C LEU A 130 -15.21 30.87 -1.41
N VAL A 131 -14.18 31.61 -1.79
CA VAL A 131 -13.27 31.26 -2.89
C VAL A 131 -12.21 30.31 -2.34
N ARG A 132 -12.37 29.04 -2.60
CA ARG A 132 -11.48 27.97 -2.12
C ARG A 132 -10.21 27.96 -2.96
N ARG A 133 -9.07 28.34 -2.40
CA ARG A 133 -7.80 28.49 -3.11
C ARG A 133 -6.71 27.58 -2.56
N LYS A 134 -6.79 27.19 -1.28
CA LYS A 134 -5.78 26.37 -0.64
C LYS A 134 -6.43 25.43 0.37
N LEU A 135 -6.09 24.13 0.31
CA LEU A 135 -6.31 23.18 1.38
C LEU A 135 -5.23 23.38 2.47
N SER A 136 -5.56 23.07 3.72
CA SER A 136 -4.55 23.08 4.79
C SER A 136 -3.42 22.11 4.47
N ASP A 137 -2.21 22.46 4.87
CA ASP A 137 -1.06 21.59 4.62
C ASP A 137 -1.26 20.27 5.38
N PRO A 138 -1.09 19.12 4.69
CA PRO A 138 -1.21 17.83 5.33
C PRO A 138 -0.10 17.64 6.37
N PRO A 139 -0.38 16.96 7.49
CA PRO A 139 0.64 16.65 8.48
C PRO A 139 1.62 15.60 7.98
N GLY A 140 2.85 15.61 8.50
CA GLY A 140 3.86 14.59 8.24
C GLY A 140 4.35 14.51 6.79
N ASN A 141 4.83 13.35 6.41
CA ASN A 141 5.42 13.09 5.09
C ASN A 141 4.41 12.52 4.08
N TRP A 142 3.22 13.08 4.03
CA TRP A 142 2.18 12.62 3.12
C TRP A 142 2.63 12.49 1.65
N SER A 143 3.53 13.33 1.21
CA SER A 143 4.07 13.30 -0.16
C SER A 143 4.77 11.98 -0.53
N THR A 144 5.30 11.25 0.45
CA THR A 144 5.93 9.93 0.22
C THR A 144 4.93 8.85 -0.13
N LEU A 145 3.67 8.96 0.30
CA LEU A 145 2.62 8.00 0.05
C LEU A 145 1.98 8.17 -1.33
N LYS A 146 1.90 9.40 -1.81
CA LYS A 146 1.20 9.77 -3.05
C LYS A 146 1.53 8.95 -4.31
N PRO A 147 2.80 8.58 -4.58
CA PRO A 147 3.15 7.91 -5.82
C PRO A 147 2.66 6.47 -5.93
N TYR A 148 2.21 5.87 -4.84
CA TYR A 148 1.96 4.43 -4.76
C TYR A 148 0.47 4.12 -4.67
N THR A 149 0.02 3.13 -5.42
CA THR A 149 -1.33 2.55 -5.29
C THR A 149 -1.43 1.68 -4.05
N VAL A 150 -0.37 0.94 -3.74
CA VAL A 150 -0.21 0.18 -2.49
C VAL A 150 1.05 0.65 -1.78
N TYR A 151 0.92 1.00 -0.51
CA TYR A 151 2.04 1.42 0.34
C TYR A 151 2.02 0.64 1.66
N GLN A 152 2.95 -0.29 1.82
CA GLN A 152 3.11 -1.11 3.02
C GLN A 152 4.30 -0.58 3.84
N THR A 153 4.14 -0.41 5.15
CA THR A 153 5.13 0.25 6.01
C THR A 153 5.64 -0.57 7.17
N GLY A 154 5.04 -1.71 7.47
CA GLY A 154 5.50 -2.56 8.58
C GLY A 154 6.92 -3.07 8.37
N THR A 155 7.72 -3.17 9.43
CA THR A 155 9.12 -3.65 9.39
C THR A 155 9.39 -4.83 10.31
N GLY A 156 8.39 -5.32 11.04
CA GLY A 156 8.51 -6.48 11.91
C GLY A 156 8.31 -7.81 11.17
N SER A 157 8.68 -8.90 11.80
CA SER A 157 8.25 -10.25 11.38
C SER A 157 6.72 -10.30 11.38
N GLY A 158 6.10 -10.76 10.28
CA GLY A 158 4.65 -10.76 10.09
C GLY A 158 4.09 -9.39 9.72
N ARG A 159 4.89 -8.47 9.13
CA ARG A 159 4.43 -7.19 8.59
C ARG A 159 4.98 -7.00 7.19
N GLU A 160 4.29 -7.58 6.25
CA GLU A 160 4.72 -7.69 4.87
C GLU A 160 3.53 -7.56 3.91
N VAL A 161 3.77 -7.63 2.63
CA VAL A 161 2.72 -7.89 1.66
C VAL A 161 2.68 -9.40 1.48
N ASP A 162 1.70 -10.06 2.08
CA ASP A 162 1.55 -11.51 2.04
C ASP A 162 0.38 -11.91 1.13
N ILE A 163 0.70 -12.66 0.09
CA ILE A 163 -0.26 -12.99 -0.97
C ILE A 163 -0.33 -14.51 -1.16
N GLU A 164 -1.32 -15.14 -0.57
CA GLU A 164 -1.62 -16.55 -0.76
C GLU A 164 -2.66 -16.82 -1.86
N TYR A 165 -3.38 -15.78 -2.27
CA TYR A 165 -4.44 -15.86 -3.27
C TYR A 165 -4.19 -14.93 -4.45
N PRO A 166 -4.81 -15.22 -5.60
CA PRO A 166 -4.73 -14.34 -6.74
C PRO A 166 -5.21 -12.93 -6.44
N VAL A 167 -4.37 -11.95 -6.76
CA VAL A 167 -4.67 -10.52 -6.66
C VAL A 167 -4.43 -9.84 -7.99
N HIS A 168 -5.15 -8.74 -8.20
CA HIS A 168 -4.94 -7.84 -9.31
C HIS A 168 -4.63 -6.45 -8.76
N ILE A 169 -3.41 -5.94 -8.97
CA ILE A 169 -2.99 -4.62 -8.49
C ILE A 169 -2.44 -3.83 -9.65
N ASP A 170 -3.15 -2.76 -10.02
CA ASP A 170 -2.69 -1.79 -11.01
C ASP A 170 -1.97 -0.64 -10.32
N GLY A 171 -0.84 -0.20 -10.89
CA GLY A 171 -0.10 0.95 -10.41
C GLY A 171 1.16 0.60 -9.62
N ALA A 172 1.71 1.59 -8.91
CA ALA A 172 2.96 1.47 -8.19
C ALA A 172 2.77 0.85 -6.81
N ILE A 173 3.69 -0.03 -6.41
CA ILE A 173 3.70 -0.69 -5.10
C ILE A 173 4.97 -0.32 -4.37
N TYR A 174 4.82 0.05 -3.10
CA TYR A 174 5.92 0.19 -2.15
C TYR A 174 5.72 -0.82 -1.01
N ALA A 175 6.70 -1.68 -0.79
CA ALA A 175 6.75 -2.56 0.37
C ALA A 175 8.02 -2.25 1.18
N GLN A 176 7.85 -1.82 2.41
CA GLN A 176 8.97 -1.46 3.28
C GLN A 176 9.71 -2.70 3.79
N ASN A 177 9.01 -3.80 4.00
CA ASN A 177 9.59 -5.06 4.39
C ASN A 177 9.75 -5.94 3.14
N GLN A 178 8.98 -6.95 2.97
CA GLN A 178 9.08 -7.87 1.84
C GLN A 178 7.70 -8.12 1.23
N ILE A 179 7.69 -8.70 0.04
CA ILE A 179 6.49 -9.21 -0.58
C ILE A 179 6.62 -10.72 -0.62
N ASN A 180 5.78 -11.43 0.13
CA ASN A 180 5.75 -12.87 0.16
C ASN A 180 4.66 -13.40 -0.74
N TYR A 181 4.99 -14.43 -1.48
CA TYR A 181 4.05 -15.14 -2.31
C TYR A 181 4.09 -16.60 -1.98
N LEU A 182 3.02 -17.11 -1.39
CA LEU A 182 2.87 -18.55 -1.14
C LEU A 182 4.05 -19.15 -0.37
N THR A 183 4.79 -18.32 0.36
CA THR A 183 6.01 -18.75 1.03
C THR A 183 5.73 -19.51 2.30
N ASP A 184 4.60 -19.27 2.93
CA ASP A 184 4.19 -19.99 4.11
C ASP A 184 3.29 -21.20 3.82
N TYR A 185 3.63 -21.92 2.79
CA TYR A 185 3.38 -23.35 2.93
C TYR A 185 4.27 -23.83 4.09
N PRO A 186 3.69 -24.31 5.22
CA PRO A 186 4.48 -24.82 6.35
C PRO A 186 5.44 -25.82 5.74
N GLY A 187 6.70 -25.44 5.71
CA GLY A 187 7.76 -25.96 4.88
C GLY A 187 7.53 -27.40 4.51
N ASP A 188 7.42 -27.70 3.24
CA ASP A 188 7.43 -29.07 2.77
C ASP A 188 8.76 -29.77 3.12
N GLY A 189 9.61 -29.10 3.91
CA GLY A 189 10.89 -29.62 4.39
C GLY A 189 11.89 -29.95 3.30
N ASP A 190 11.52 -29.72 2.02
CA ASP A 190 12.31 -30.10 0.86
C ASP A 190 13.34 -29.06 0.46
N ASP A 191 13.14 -27.80 0.85
CA ASP A 191 14.12 -26.75 0.66
C ASP A 191 15.23 -26.84 1.70
N LYS A 192 16.45 -26.70 1.23
CA LYS A 192 17.67 -26.70 2.04
C LYS A 192 18.59 -25.59 1.56
N PRO A 193 18.14 -24.32 1.67
CA PRO A 193 18.86 -23.21 1.13
C PRO A 193 20.19 -22.97 1.84
N PHE A 194 21.16 -22.49 1.09
CA PHE A 194 22.43 -21.99 1.56
C PHE A 194 22.29 -20.49 1.85
N ASP A 195 22.76 -20.04 3.00
CA ASP A 195 22.80 -18.62 3.34
C ASP A 195 24.25 -18.14 3.29
N GLY A 196 24.55 -17.29 2.29
CA GLY A 196 25.90 -16.77 2.09
C GLY A 196 26.32 -16.62 0.63
N VAL A 197 27.61 -16.79 0.37
CA VAL A 197 28.21 -16.57 -0.97
C VAL A 197 28.90 -17.85 -1.44
N ILE A 198 28.67 -18.22 -2.70
CA ILE A 198 29.34 -19.36 -3.36
C ILE A 198 30.06 -18.86 -4.60
N ASP A 199 31.26 -19.42 -4.84
CA ASP A 199 32.09 -19.06 -5.95
C ASP A 199 32.89 -20.28 -6.48
N GLU A 200 33.32 -20.21 -7.75
CA GLU A 200 34.20 -21.20 -8.40
C GLU A 200 33.72 -22.66 -8.23
N VAL A 201 32.43 -22.91 -8.48
CA VAL A 201 31.85 -24.26 -8.36
C VAL A 201 32.32 -25.12 -9.55
N MET A 202 32.97 -26.25 -9.25
CA MET A 202 33.49 -27.14 -10.27
C MET A 202 33.12 -28.60 -10.02
N ILE A 203 32.81 -29.32 -11.10
CA ILE A 203 32.61 -30.76 -11.10
C ILE A 203 33.66 -31.43 -12.05
N LEU A 204 34.33 -32.42 -11.48
CA LEU A 204 35.24 -33.29 -12.29
C LEU A 204 34.68 -34.73 -12.29
N GLY A 205 34.80 -35.42 -13.39
CA GLY A 205 34.52 -36.84 -13.56
C GLY A 205 35.71 -37.74 -13.18
N ALA A 206 36.58 -37.26 -12.32
CA ALA A 206 37.74 -37.96 -11.79
C ALA A 206 37.98 -37.59 -10.31
N SER A 207 38.73 -38.38 -9.60
CA SER A 207 39.24 -38.01 -8.26
C SER A 207 40.35 -36.98 -8.42
N ALA A 208 40.18 -35.76 -7.90
CA ALA A 208 41.17 -34.71 -7.96
C ALA A 208 42.42 -35.10 -7.14
N SER A 209 43.58 -34.90 -7.72
CA SER A 209 44.84 -34.98 -6.97
C SER A 209 45.02 -33.75 -6.09
N ALA A 210 45.88 -33.83 -5.10
CA ALA A 210 46.23 -32.70 -4.24
C ALA A 210 46.66 -31.46 -5.06
N ALA A 211 47.41 -31.67 -6.15
CA ALA A 211 47.85 -30.61 -7.04
C ALA A 211 46.68 -29.92 -7.77
N VAL A 212 45.63 -30.66 -8.15
CA VAL A 212 44.41 -30.07 -8.77
C VAL A 212 43.62 -29.25 -7.73
N LEU A 213 43.45 -29.80 -6.51
CA LEU A 213 42.77 -29.07 -5.44
C LEU A 213 43.54 -27.77 -5.11
N GLU A 214 44.85 -27.80 -5.02
CA GLU A 214 45.70 -26.65 -4.76
C GLU A 214 45.62 -25.61 -5.90
N ALA A 215 45.60 -26.07 -7.17
CA ALA A 215 45.48 -25.17 -8.32
C ALA A 215 44.12 -24.43 -8.34
N VAL A 216 43.03 -25.09 -7.99
CA VAL A 216 41.68 -24.46 -7.83
C VAL A 216 41.70 -23.53 -6.64
N GLN A 217 42.19 -24.00 -5.49
CA GLN A 217 42.26 -23.21 -4.25
C GLN A 217 43.08 -21.93 -4.41
N SER A 218 44.16 -21.98 -5.19
CA SER A 218 45.03 -20.82 -5.44
C SER A 218 44.51 -19.88 -6.56
N GLY A 219 43.41 -20.23 -7.23
CA GLY A 219 42.90 -19.48 -8.39
C GLY A 219 43.85 -19.50 -9.63
N SER A 220 44.81 -20.41 -9.65
CA SER A 220 45.77 -20.52 -10.78
C SER A 220 45.22 -21.32 -11.95
N LEU A 221 44.00 -21.84 -11.85
CA LEU A 221 43.37 -22.63 -12.89
C LEU A 221 42.80 -21.74 -13.99
N THR A 222 43.08 -22.09 -15.25
CA THR A 222 42.50 -21.45 -16.44
C THR A 222 41.84 -22.49 -17.32
N LEU A 223 40.95 -22.11 -18.22
CA LEU A 223 40.34 -23.01 -19.21
C LEU A 223 41.39 -23.80 -19.98
N GLN A 224 42.56 -23.19 -20.25
CA GLN A 224 43.66 -23.80 -20.98
C GLN A 224 44.41 -24.85 -20.14
N THR A 225 44.56 -24.59 -18.84
CA THR A 225 45.14 -25.55 -17.88
C THR A 225 44.18 -26.69 -17.53
N ILE A 226 42.90 -26.45 -17.40
CA ILE A 226 41.89 -27.52 -17.24
C ILE A 226 41.89 -28.45 -18.45
N SER A 227 41.90 -27.90 -19.66
CA SER A 227 41.91 -28.71 -20.90
C SER A 227 43.19 -29.57 -21.01
N SER A 228 44.30 -29.12 -20.44
CA SER A 228 45.53 -29.89 -20.36
C SER A 228 45.55 -30.95 -19.28
N LEU A 229 44.66 -30.84 -18.28
CA LEU A 229 44.44 -31.83 -17.22
C LEU A 229 43.43 -32.92 -17.66
N SER A 230 43.69 -33.55 -18.82
CA SER A 230 42.81 -34.59 -19.38
C SER A 230 42.50 -35.74 -18.37
N ALA A 231 43.38 -35.98 -17.42
CA ALA A 231 43.18 -36.92 -16.32
C ALA A 231 42.11 -36.45 -15.30
N ALA A 232 41.80 -35.16 -15.21
CA ALA A 232 40.80 -34.61 -14.28
C ALA A 232 39.36 -34.72 -14.81
N ASN A 233 39.18 -34.95 -16.11
CA ASN A 233 37.89 -35.11 -16.79
C ASN A 233 36.86 -34.03 -16.33
N PRO A 234 37.08 -32.73 -16.65
CA PRO A 234 36.21 -31.65 -16.22
C PRO A 234 34.80 -31.79 -16.84
N VAL A 235 33.75 -31.65 -16.00
CA VAL A 235 32.35 -31.81 -16.39
C VAL A 235 31.65 -30.46 -16.48
N ALA A 236 31.84 -29.59 -15.50
CA ALA A 236 31.27 -28.25 -15.45
C ALA A 236 32.07 -27.32 -14.51
N TRP A 237 32.07 -26.02 -14.82
CA TRP A 237 32.74 -25.01 -14.02
C TRP A 237 31.99 -23.68 -14.07
N TRP A 238 31.34 -23.26 -12.97
CA TRP A 238 30.64 -22.01 -12.81
C TRP A 238 31.46 -21.05 -11.94
N ARG A 239 31.89 -19.92 -12.54
CA ARG A 239 32.75 -18.93 -11.91
C ARG A 239 31.97 -17.77 -11.27
N PHE A 240 30.71 -17.59 -11.67
CA PHE A 240 29.85 -16.50 -11.22
C PHE A 240 30.41 -15.09 -11.47
N ASP A 241 31.21 -14.95 -12.49
CA ASP A 241 31.85 -13.69 -12.92
C ASP A 241 30.95 -12.82 -13.82
N GLU A 242 29.69 -13.21 -14.02
CA GLU A 242 28.75 -12.48 -14.85
C GLU A 242 28.42 -11.11 -14.24
N SER A 243 28.00 -10.17 -15.10
CA SER A 243 27.57 -8.85 -14.64
C SER A 243 26.35 -8.95 -13.73
N SER A 244 26.22 -8.01 -12.80
CA SER A 244 25.06 -7.91 -11.93
C SER A 244 23.75 -7.88 -12.74
N GLY A 245 22.79 -8.73 -12.38
CA GLY A 245 21.52 -8.89 -13.10
C GLY A 245 21.53 -9.93 -14.22
N ALA A 246 22.65 -10.67 -14.42
CA ALA A 246 22.65 -11.81 -15.32
C ALA A 246 21.63 -12.86 -14.89
N THR A 247 20.91 -13.44 -15.85
CA THR A 247 19.94 -14.52 -15.61
C THR A 247 20.55 -15.92 -15.86
N ILE A 248 21.75 -15.97 -16.42
CA ILE A 248 22.45 -17.21 -16.78
C ILE A 248 23.78 -17.26 -16.02
N ALA A 249 24.01 -18.33 -15.29
CA ALA A 249 25.30 -18.70 -14.73
C ALA A 249 26.07 -19.48 -15.81
N VAL A 250 27.13 -18.90 -16.27
CA VAL A 250 27.92 -19.48 -17.40
C VAL A 250 28.73 -20.67 -16.89
N ASP A 251 28.54 -21.83 -17.52
CA ASP A 251 29.50 -22.91 -17.41
C ASP A 251 30.64 -22.64 -18.40
N GLU A 252 31.84 -22.46 -17.90
CA GLU A 252 33.04 -22.17 -18.70
C GLU A 252 33.38 -23.26 -19.72
N LEU A 253 32.87 -24.49 -19.49
CA LEU A 253 33.03 -25.61 -20.40
C LEU A 253 31.93 -25.68 -21.46
N GLY A 254 30.86 -24.89 -21.29
CA GLY A 254 29.74 -24.77 -22.22
C GLY A 254 28.75 -25.94 -22.22
N ASN A 255 28.80 -26.84 -21.24
CA ASN A 255 27.97 -28.05 -21.21
C ASN A 255 26.68 -27.88 -20.39
N TYR A 256 26.76 -27.09 -19.29
CA TYR A 256 25.70 -27.00 -18.26
C TYR A 256 25.53 -25.56 -17.78
N HIS A 257 25.18 -24.64 -18.67
CA HIS A 257 24.83 -23.29 -18.23
C HIS A 257 23.70 -23.35 -17.24
N GLY A 258 23.88 -22.66 -16.11
CA GLY A 258 22.88 -22.56 -15.05
C GLY A 258 21.95 -21.38 -15.27
N ARG A 259 20.80 -21.44 -14.61
CA ARG A 259 19.88 -20.31 -14.52
C ARG A 259 19.78 -19.84 -13.09
N TYR A 260 20.00 -18.56 -12.87
CA TYR A 260 19.77 -17.93 -11.58
C TYR A 260 18.27 -17.90 -11.26
N GLU A 261 17.90 -18.36 -10.08
CA GLU A 261 16.54 -18.42 -9.57
C GLU A 261 16.48 -17.79 -8.16
N GLY A 262 15.32 -17.31 -7.75
CA GLY A 262 15.19 -16.52 -6.54
C GLY A 262 15.71 -15.09 -6.75
N SER A 263 16.28 -14.51 -5.70
CA SER A 263 16.98 -13.21 -5.76
C SER A 263 18.45 -13.35 -6.15
N THR A 264 18.90 -14.56 -6.44
CA THR A 264 20.29 -14.87 -6.78
C THR A 264 20.75 -14.11 -8.01
N ALA A 265 21.90 -13.48 -7.92
CA ALA A 265 22.54 -12.82 -9.04
C ALA A 265 24.05 -13.04 -9.00
N GLY A 266 24.64 -13.22 -10.18
CA GLY A 266 26.09 -13.23 -10.36
C GLY A 266 26.72 -11.85 -10.25
N GLY A 267 28.04 -11.81 -10.23
CA GLY A 267 28.82 -10.58 -10.35
C GLY A 267 28.88 -9.72 -9.08
N LYS A 268 28.61 -10.27 -7.90
CA LYS A 268 28.77 -9.54 -6.63
C LYS A 268 30.24 -9.51 -6.19
N PRO A 269 30.73 -8.41 -5.60
CA PRO A 269 32.14 -8.25 -5.29
C PRO A 269 32.62 -9.18 -4.17
N SER A 270 33.87 -9.62 -4.32
CA SER A 270 34.75 -10.30 -3.39
C SER A 270 34.86 -11.82 -3.49
N SER A 271 35.28 -12.29 -4.67
CA SER A 271 35.97 -13.58 -4.77
C SER A 271 37.29 -13.55 -3.99
N PRO A 272 37.69 -14.63 -3.30
CA PRO A 272 39.01 -14.71 -2.67
C PRO A 272 40.18 -14.73 -3.67
N HIS A 273 39.89 -14.89 -4.96
CA HIS A 273 40.90 -15.07 -6.01
C HIS A 273 41.00 -13.93 -7.05
N GLY A 274 40.37 -12.78 -6.79
CA GLY A 274 40.45 -11.66 -7.70
C GLY A 274 39.66 -11.82 -9.00
N GLY A 275 38.74 -12.77 -9.08
CA GLY A 275 37.69 -12.82 -10.09
C GLY A 275 36.74 -11.62 -9.93
N SER A 276 35.90 -11.38 -10.94
CA SER A 276 35.02 -10.22 -10.94
C SER A 276 33.76 -10.41 -10.12
N GLY A 277 33.44 -11.65 -9.65
CA GLY A 277 32.18 -11.91 -8.99
C GLY A 277 32.09 -13.18 -8.17
N ALA A 278 30.93 -13.37 -7.57
CA ALA A 278 30.46 -14.55 -6.84
C ALA A 278 28.92 -14.53 -6.81
N ALA A 279 28.28 -15.65 -6.54
CA ALA A 279 26.81 -15.71 -6.38
C ALA A 279 26.43 -15.60 -4.91
N ILE A 280 25.44 -14.73 -4.60
CA ILE A 280 24.88 -14.56 -3.26
C ILE A 280 23.57 -15.33 -3.18
N PHE A 281 23.38 -16.02 -2.05
CA PHE A 281 22.21 -16.82 -1.70
C PHE A 281 21.69 -16.33 -0.35
N ASP A 282 20.40 -16.04 -0.26
CA ASP A 282 19.79 -15.37 0.90
C ASP A 282 19.26 -16.32 2.00
N GLY A 283 19.47 -17.62 1.81
CA GLY A 283 19.03 -18.61 2.78
C GLY A 283 17.53 -18.97 2.70
N TYR A 284 16.83 -18.52 1.66
CA TYR A 284 15.40 -18.82 1.47
C TYR A 284 15.15 -19.68 0.22
N ASP A 285 15.06 -19.07 -0.94
CA ASP A 285 14.71 -19.75 -2.18
C ASP A 285 15.78 -19.63 -3.28
N ASP A 286 16.84 -18.91 -3.00
CA ASP A 286 17.92 -18.66 -3.93
C ASP A 286 18.63 -19.93 -4.38
N HIS A 287 18.77 -20.12 -5.68
CA HIS A 287 19.55 -21.21 -6.24
C HIS A 287 19.95 -20.96 -7.71
N VAL A 288 20.89 -21.74 -8.20
CA VAL A 288 21.21 -21.82 -9.62
C VAL A 288 20.83 -23.21 -10.12
N ASP A 289 19.80 -23.28 -10.98
CA ASP A 289 19.40 -24.53 -11.62
C ASP A 289 20.37 -24.86 -12.79
N VAL A 290 21.18 -25.86 -12.61
CA VAL A 290 22.21 -26.26 -13.60
C VAL A 290 21.78 -27.47 -14.46
N GLY A 291 20.51 -27.87 -14.34
CA GLY A 291 19.98 -28.96 -15.17
C GLY A 291 20.45 -30.36 -14.78
N PRO A 292 20.27 -31.33 -15.66
CA PRO A 292 20.51 -32.74 -15.33
C PRO A 292 22.01 -33.12 -15.51
N VAL A 293 22.90 -32.45 -14.77
CA VAL A 293 24.32 -32.74 -14.79
C VAL A 293 24.62 -34.20 -14.41
N ASN A 294 25.41 -34.92 -15.20
CA ASN A 294 25.75 -36.29 -14.93
C ASN A 294 27.28 -36.48 -14.86
N VAL A 295 27.70 -37.22 -13.85
CA VAL A 295 29.06 -37.74 -13.74
C VAL A 295 28.97 -39.26 -13.88
N SER A 296 29.63 -39.80 -14.88
CA SER A 296 29.66 -41.25 -15.13
C SER A 296 31.01 -41.86 -14.70
N GLY A 297 30.98 -43.16 -14.36
CA GLY A 297 32.20 -43.89 -13.95
C GLY A 297 32.26 -44.04 -12.44
N SER A 298 33.47 -44.33 -11.93
CA SER A 298 33.71 -44.65 -10.51
C SER A 298 34.52 -43.59 -9.76
N ALA A 299 34.60 -42.37 -10.29
CA ALA A 299 35.30 -41.27 -9.62
C ALA A 299 34.63 -39.92 -9.90
N MET A 300 34.64 -39.04 -8.93
CA MET A 300 34.18 -37.65 -9.10
C MET A 300 34.82 -36.72 -8.06
N THR A 301 34.84 -35.45 -8.39
CA THR A 301 35.12 -34.37 -7.45
C THR A 301 34.13 -33.25 -7.60
N ILE A 302 33.59 -32.74 -6.50
CA ILE A 302 32.83 -31.48 -6.41
C ILE A 302 33.66 -30.54 -5.54
N MET A 303 33.84 -29.29 -6.00
CA MET A 303 34.55 -28.29 -5.20
C MET A 303 33.94 -26.90 -5.39
N ALA A 304 34.12 -26.06 -4.40
CA ALA A 304 33.63 -24.68 -4.39
C ALA A 304 34.40 -23.83 -3.37
N TRP A 305 34.36 -22.52 -3.56
CA TRP A 305 34.59 -21.56 -2.52
C TRP A 305 33.27 -21.16 -1.91
N ILE A 306 33.18 -21.12 -0.57
CA ILE A 306 31.99 -20.71 0.14
C ILE A 306 32.33 -19.70 1.24
N LYS A 307 31.41 -18.77 1.48
CA LYS A 307 31.40 -17.91 2.66
C LYS A 307 30.00 -17.95 3.24
N VAL A 308 29.82 -18.64 4.35
CA VAL A 308 28.52 -18.77 5.01
C VAL A 308 28.23 -17.51 5.81
N ASP A 309 27.07 -16.89 5.61
CA ASP A 309 26.63 -15.74 6.38
C ASP A 309 25.87 -16.20 7.64
N ASP A 310 24.96 -17.19 7.52
CA ASP A 310 24.29 -17.81 8.65
C ASP A 310 24.14 -19.34 8.46
N PHE A 311 24.15 -20.06 9.57
CA PHE A 311 23.83 -21.49 9.66
C PHE A 311 22.39 -21.73 10.17
N GLY A 312 21.48 -20.83 9.93
CA GLY A 312 20.06 -20.93 10.33
C GLY A 312 19.40 -22.21 9.80
N HIS A 313 19.73 -22.60 8.59
CA HIS A 313 19.42 -23.92 8.07
C HIS A 313 20.56 -24.89 8.40
N SER A 314 20.24 -25.96 9.15
CA SER A 314 21.22 -26.95 9.60
C SER A 314 21.90 -27.70 8.45
N ASP A 315 21.46 -27.53 7.21
CA ASP A 315 21.70 -28.42 6.07
C ASP A 315 21.76 -27.66 4.73
N GLY A 316 22.39 -26.47 4.70
CA GLY A 316 22.51 -25.65 3.50
C GLY A 316 23.25 -26.37 2.34
N ARG A 317 22.62 -26.47 1.17
CA ARG A 317 23.17 -27.13 -0.01
C ARG A 317 24.17 -26.21 -0.73
N ILE A 318 25.40 -26.68 -0.93
CA ILE A 318 26.37 -26.01 -1.80
C ILE A 318 26.12 -26.44 -3.25
N LEU A 319 26.03 -27.74 -3.49
CA LEU A 319 25.66 -28.31 -4.78
C LEU A 319 24.96 -29.66 -4.53
N SER A 320 23.80 -29.89 -5.16
CA SER A 320 23.02 -31.11 -4.97
C SER A 320 22.39 -31.59 -6.27
N LYS A 321 22.37 -32.92 -6.48
CA LYS A 321 21.55 -33.59 -7.48
C LYS A 321 20.67 -34.60 -6.76
N SER A 322 19.37 -34.34 -6.70
CA SER A 322 18.44 -35.19 -5.92
C SER A 322 17.02 -35.13 -6.48
N THR A 323 16.19 -36.07 -6.05
CA THR A 323 14.75 -36.12 -6.31
C THR A 323 13.92 -35.67 -5.09
N GLY A 324 14.54 -35.47 -3.94
CA GLY A 324 13.93 -35.08 -2.67
C GLY A 324 15.01 -34.85 -1.61
N ILE A 325 14.62 -34.88 -0.33
CA ILE A 325 15.51 -34.57 0.82
C ILE A 325 16.03 -35.80 1.55
N ASP A 326 15.36 -36.94 1.40
CA ASP A 326 15.76 -38.17 2.08
C ASP A 326 17.12 -38.68 1.62
N ASP A 327 17.78 -39.44 2.45
CA ASP A 327 19.12 -39.97 2.14
C ASP A 327 19.13 -40.75 0.82
N SER A 328 18.08 -41.50 0.52
CA SER A 328 17.92 -42.29 -0.71
C SER A 328 17.71 -41.47 -1.98
N ASP A 329 17.31 -40.22 -1.87
CA ASP A 329 16.92 -39.35 -3.00
C ASP A 329 18.12 -38.72 -3.70
N HIS A 330 19.25 -38.65 -3.02
CA HIS A 330 20.44 -37.99 -3.53
C HIS A 330 21.26 -38.90 -4.45
N TYR A 331 21.56 -38.41 -5.63
CA TYR A 331 22.58 -38.96 -6.52
C TYR A 331 23.97 -38.57 -6.02
N TRP A 332 24.17 -37.27 -5.79
CA TRP A 332 25.33 -36.72 -5.10
C TRP A 332 25.00 -35.33 -4.53
N MET A 333 25.71 -34.95 -3.48
CA MET A 333 25.46 -33.68 -2.80
C MET A 333 26.64 -33.29 -1.91
N LEU A 334 27.06 -32.01 -2.00
CA LEU A 334 27.92 -31.36 -1.01
C LEU A 334 27.10 -30.30 -0.27
N SER A 335 27.10 -30.33 1.05
CA SER A 335 26.36 -29.39 1.88
C SER A 335 27.11 -29.05 3.18
N THR A 336 26.66 -28.00 3.87
CA THR A 336 26.92 -27.80 5.29
C THR A 336 26.01 -28.71 6.11
N ILE A 337 26.34 -28.93 7.38
CA ILE A 337 25.52 -29.70 8.34
C ILE A 337 25.87 -29.33 9.78
N ASP A 338 24.88 -29.31 10.66
CA ASP A 338 25.11 -29.28 12.11
C ASP A 338 25.25 -30.69 12.63
N VAL A 339 26.40 -30.99 13.22
CA VAL A 339 26.69 -32.26 13.87
C VAL A 339 26.97 -31.98 15.36
N PHE A 340 25.96 -32.10 16.21
CA PHE A 340 26.04 -31.81 17.64
C PHE A 340 26.63 -30.43 17.98
N GLY A 341 26.18 -29.37 17.27
CA GLY A 341 26.64 -28.00 17.42
C GLY A 341 27.90 -27.63 16.65
N HIS A 342 28.52 -28.57 15.96
CA HIS A 342 29.66 -28.37 15.06
C HIS A 342 29.18 -28.16 13.64
N LYS A 343 29.47 -27.03 13.06
CA LYS A 343 29.11 -26.68 11.66
C LYS A 343 30.14 -27.27 10.71
N ARG A 344 29.78 -28.32 9.97
CA ARG A 344 30.72 -29.15 9.19
C ARG A 344 30.24 -29.38 7.78
N LEU A 345 31.06 -30.07 6.98
CA LEU A 345 30.71 -30.51 5.65
C LEU A 345 30.04 -31.87 5.66
N ARG A 346 29.16 -32.10 4.70
CA ARG A 346 28.52 -33.40 4.44
C ARG A 346 28.56 -33.71 2.93
N PHE A 347 28.88 -34.97 2.62
CA PHE A 347 28.85 -35.50 1.27
C PHE A 347 27.92 -36.71 1.18
N ARG A 348 27.01 -36.69 0.21
CA ARG A 348 26.16 -37.84 -0.16
C ARG A 348 26.53 -38.34 -1.53
N LEU A 349 26.56 -39.65 -1.75
CA LEU A 349 26.87 -40.28 -3.02
C LEU A 349 26.10 -41.57 -3.23
N LYS A 350 25.41 -41.69 -4.37
CA LYS A 350 24.69 -42.87 -4.81
C LYS A 350 25.52 -43.62 -5.85
N THR A 351 25.75 -44.93 -5.62
CA THR A 351 26.42 -45.79 -6.58
C THR A 351 25.54 -47.01 -6.89
N ASP A 352 25.93 -47.80 -7.87
CA ASP A 352 25.27 -49.04 -8.22
C ASP A 352 25.48 -50.14 -7.17
N ASN A 353 26.48 -49.95 -6.28
CA ASN A 353 26.76 -50.83 -5.17
C ASN A 353 26.35 -50.20 -3.82
N GLY A 354 25.17 -50.59 -3.29
CA GLY A 354 24.74 -50.23 -1.95
C GLY A 354 23.97 -48.91 -1.81
N GLY A 355 23.45 -48.31 -2.91
CA GLY A 355 22.60 -47.11 -2.82
C GLY A 355 23.33 -45.81 -2.45
N THR A 356 22.69 -44.93 -1.71
CA THR A 356 23.26 -43.67 -1.23
C THR A 356 23.94 -43.82 0.11
N ASP A 357 25.19 -43.40 0.20
CA ASP A 357 25.93 -43.27 1.44
C ASP A 357 26.15 -41.84 1.86
N VAL A 358 26.24 -41.57 3.15
CA VAL A 358 26.42 -40.23 3.73
C VAL A 358 27.74 -40.19 4.49
N LEU A 359 28.57 -39.19 4.16
CA LEU A 359 29.81 -38.89 4.89
C LEU A 359 29.66 -37.56 5.60
N TYR A 360 29.85 -37.52 6.88
CA TYR A 360 29.99 -36.33 7.70
C TYR A 360 31.46 -36.05 7.98
N ALA A 361 31.90 -34.83 7.86
CA ALA A 361 33.25 -34.45 8.26
C ALA A 361 33.42 -34.67 9.78
N SER A 362 34.52 -35.30 10.16
CA SER A 362 34.86 -35.60 11.58
C SER A 362 35.63 -34.44 12.23
N ALA A 363 36.13 -33.49 11.44
CA ALA A 363 36.88 -32.31 11.86
C ALA A 363 36.59 -31.13 10.90
N GLY A 364 37.22 -29.99 11.15
CA GLY A 364 37.19 -28.85 10.22
C GLY A 364 35.89 -28.03 10.30
N ASP A 365 35.56 -27.56 11.50
CA ASP A 365 34.38 -26.69 11.71
C ASP A 365 34.41 -25.46 10.80
N LEU A 366 33.26 -25.13 10.20
CA LEU A 366 33.03 -23.96 9.40
C LEU A 366 32.74 -22.75 10.27
N SER A 367 33.11 -21.56 9.82
CA SER A 367 32.84 -20.29 10.48
C SER A 367 32.05 -19.36 9.57
N THR A 368 31.17 -18.55 10.15
CA THR A 368 30.46 -17.49 9.40
C THR A 368 31.42 -16.43 8.90
N ASN A 369 31.05 -15.75 7.81
CA ASN A 369 31.77 -14.64 7.23
C ASN A 369 33.24 -14.93 6.84
N THR A 370 33.61 -16.21 6.68
CA THR A 370 34.96 -16.65 6.34
C THR A 370 34.95 -17.43 5.05
N TRP A 371 35.72 -16.96 4.05
CA TRP A 371 35.92 -17.72 2.83
C TRP A 371 36.62 -19.05 3.14
N THR A 372 36.05 -20.13 2.66
CA THR A 372 36.53 -21.50 2.89
C THR A 372 36.48 -22.28 1.58
N PHE A 373 37.59 -22.87 1.20
CA PHE A 373 37.62 -23.82 0.09
C PHE A 373 37.15 -25.20 0.55
N VAL A 374 36.20 -25.77 -0.16
CA VAL A 374 35.60 -27.07 0.18
C VAL A 374 35.61 -28.00 -1.02
N ALA A 375 35.88 -29.28 -0.76
CA ALA A 375 35.81 -30.31 -1.79
C ALA A 375 35.29 -31.63 -1.26
N ALA A 376 34.53 -32.33 -2.12
CA ALA A 376 34.11 -33.72 -1.95
C ALA A 376 34.68 -34.56 -3.08
N VAL A 377 35.43 -35.61 -2.73
CA VAL A 377 36.14 -36.47 -3.69
C VAL A 377 35.67 -37.91 -3.51
N TYR A 378 35.43 -38.57 -4.63
CA TYR A 378 35.21 -40.03 -4.69
C TYR A 378 36.23 -40.67 -5.67
N ASP A 379 36.96 -41.65 -5.22
CA ASP A 379 38.01 -42.29 -5.98
C ASP A 379 37.71 -43.74 -6.44
N GLY A 380 36.46 -44.16 -6.26
CA GLY A 380 35.98 -45.52 -6.54
C GLY A 380 36.04 -46.47 -5.36
N ASN A 381 36.74 -46.12 -4.29
CA ASN A 381 36.86 -46.90 -3.07
C ASN A 381 36.55 -46.10 -1.81
N THR A 382 36.72 -44.78 -1.83
CA THR A 382 36.50 -43.90 -0.69
C THR A 382 35.80 -42.61 -1.08
N MET A 383 34.88 -42.17 -0.24
CA MET A 383 34.37 -40.80 -0.19
C MET A 383 35.26 -39.99 0.76
N GLN A 384 35.63 -38.78 0.38
CA GLN A 384 36.53 -37.90 1.13
C GLN A 384 36.00 -36.49 1.14
N LEU A 385 36.16 -35.76 2.25
CA LEU A 385 35.83 -34.34 2.39
C LEU A 385 37.09 -33.56 2.76
N TYR A 386 37.26 -32.43 2.05
CA TYR A 386 38.37 -31.52 2.28
C TYR A 386 37.87 -30.12 2.62
N LYS A 387 38.57 -29.48 3.56
CA LYS A 387 38.41 -28.07 3.93
C LYS A 387 39.77 -27.40 3.86
N ASP A 388 39.90 -26.34 3.09
CA ASP A 388 41.16 -25.60 2.91
C ASP A 388 42.35 -26.52 2.58
N GLY A 389 42.11 -27.48 1.68
CA GLY A 389 43.12 -28.49 1.27
C GLY A 389 43.40 -29.61 2.30
N GLN A 390 42.81 -29.53 3.50
CA GLN A 390 43.01 -30.55 4.54
C GLN A 390 41.88 -31.59 4.50
N LEU A 391 42.24 -32.88 4.61
CA LEU A 391 41.28 -33.98 4.73
C LEU A 391 40.56 -33.90 6.08
N VAL A 392 39.23 -33.67 6.08
CA VAL A 392 38.39 -33.50 7.29
C VAL A 392 37.42 -34.66 7.53
N GLY A 393 37.31 -35.59 6.59
CA GLY A 393 36.47 -36.79 6.74
C GLY A 393 36.67 -37.75 5.58
N TRP A 394 36.50 -39.07 5.86
CA TRP A 394 36.52 -40.08 4.83
C TRP A 394 35.65 -41.28 5.21
N ARG A 395 35.22 -42.05 4.19
CA ARG A 395 34.41 -43.26 4.37
C ARG A 395 34.61 -44.21 3.19
N TYR A 396 34.62 -45.51 3.41
CA TYR A 396 34.60 -46.52 2.35
C TYR A 396 33.29 -46.46 1.56
N LYS A 397 33.38 -46.48 0.26
CA LYS A 397 32.29 -46.54 -0.73
C LYS A 397 32.85 -47.12 -2.02
N SER A 398 32.09 -48.03 -2.65
CA SER A 398 32.51 -48.60 -3.92
C SER A 398 31.36 -48.56 -4.95
N GLY A 399 31.68 -48.84 -6.19
CA GLY A 399 30.73 -48.89 -7.32
C GLY A 399 30.76 -47.70 -8.22
N SER A 400 30.02 -47.79 -9.34
CA SER A 400 29.86 -46.72 -10.30
C SER A 400 28.82 -45.72 -9.89
N ILE A 401 29.06 -44.47 -10.13
CA ILE A 401 28.12 -43.37 -9.77
C ILE A 401 26.85 -43.52 -10.57
N ARG A 402 25.71 -43.45 -9.90
CA ARG A 402 24.41 -43.48 -10.54
C ARG A 402 24.15 -42.18 -11.29
N THR A 403 23.63 -42.29 -12.51
CA THR A 403 23.26 -41.19 -13.39
C THR A 403 21.77 -41.14 -13.64
N SER A 404 21.26 -39.98 -13.98
CA SER A 404 19.89 -39.79 -14.45
C SER A 404 19.83 -38.58 -15.38
N SER A 405 19.26 -38.76 -16.55
CA SER A 405 19.06 -37.68 -17.52
C SER A 405 17.88 -36.75 -17.19
N THR A 406 17.07 -37.11 -16.20
CA THR A 406 15.87 -36.36 -15.82
C THR A 406 16.01 -35.67 -14.46
N VAL A 407 16.87 -36.20 -13.57
CA VAL A 407 17.10 -35.60 -12.24
C VAL A 407 18.03 -34.41 -12.40
N ARG A 408 17.59 -33.26 -11.90
CA ARG A 408 18.33 -32.00 -12.02
C ARG A 408 19.32 -31.83 -10.86
N ALA A 409 20.23 -30.91 -11.05
CA ALA A 409 21.15 -30.45 -10.02
C ALA A 409 20.99 -28.93 -9.83
N SER A 410 21.24 -28.46 -8.61
CA SER A 410 21.26 -27.05 -8.30
C SER A 410 22.39 -26.66 -7.35
N ILE A 411 22.84 -25.40 -7.46
CA ILE A 411 23.78 -24.76 -6.55
C ILE A 411 22.99 -23.87 -5.61
N GLY A 412 23.32 -23.86 -4.33
CA GLY A 412 22.71 -22.99 -3.31
C GLY A 412 21.43 -23.54 -2.67
N ASN A 413 20.79 -24.55 -3.25
CA ASN A 413 19.62 -25.21 -2.67
C ASN A 413 19.50 -26.68 -3.12
N ASN A 414 18.55 -27.39 -2.56
CA ASN A 414 18.20 -28.71 -3.06
C ASN A 414 17.53 -28.56 -4.45
N PRO A 415 17.94 -29.28 -5.51
CA PRO A 415 17.20 -29.27 -6.75
C PRO A 415 15.86 -29.87 -6.46
N SER A 416 14.87 -29.07 -6.31
CA SER A 416 13.60 -29.51 -5.78
C SER A 416 13.01 -30.60 -6.68
N GLY A 417 12.93 -31.76 -6.15
CA GLY A 417 11.92 -32.70 -6.51
C GLY A 417 10.54 -32.27 -5.97
N SER A 418 10.45 -31.11 -5.30
CA SER A 418 9.19 -30.56 -4.86
C SER A 418 8.30 -30.35 -6.11
N PRO A 419 7.10 -30.91 -6.13
CA PRO A 419 6.12 -30.62 -7.17
C PRO A 419 5.91 -29.12 -7.38
N ARG A 420 6.12 -28.30 -6.34
CA ARG A 420 5.97 -26.86 -6.32
C ARG A 420 7.02 -26.12 -7.14
N ALA A 421 8.30 -26.37 -6.96
CA ALA A 421 9.34 -25.70 -7.78
C ALA A 421 9.33 -26.19 -9.23
N ARG A 422 8.93 -27.43 -9.47
CA ARG A 422 8.68 -27.95 -10.82
C ARG A 422 7.47 -27.26 -11.43
N LEU A 423 6.40 -27.08 -10.68
CA LEU A 423 5.21 -26.35 -11.06
C LEU A 423 5.52 -24.91 -11.45
N LEU A 424 6.27 -24.19 -10.64
CA LEU A 424 6.64 -22.81 -10.88
C LEU A 424 7.46 -22.67 -12.17
N ARG A 425 8.37 -23.59 -12.48
CA ARG A 425 9.13 -23.62 -13.74
C ARG A 425 8.27 -23.92 -14.95
N ASP A 426 7.35 -24.88 -14.80
CA ASP A 426 6.46 -25.31 -15.88
C ASP A 426 5.43 -24.24 -16.22
N LEU A 427 4.96 -23.48 -15.24
CA LEU A 427 4.14 -22.29 -15.43
C LEU A 427 4.87 -21.20 -16.21
N GLU A 428 6.20 -21.10 -16.13
CA GLU A 428 7.00 -20.15 -16.92
C GLU A 428 7.15 -20.53 -18.39
N ALA A 429 7.34 -21.77 -18.66
CA ALA A 429 7.43 -22.25 -20.04
C ALA A 429 6.12 -22.05 -20.81
N MET A 430 5.00 -22.05 -20.09
CA MET A 430 3.65 -21.93 -20.65
C MET A 430 3.23 -20.49 -20.98
N ARG A 431 3.79 -19.47 -20.30
CA ARG A 431 3.47 -18.06 -20.55
C ARG A 431 3.86 -17.60 -21.95
N VAL A 432 4.89 -18.18 -22.54
CA VAL A 432 5.36 -17.83 -23.88
C VAL A 432 4.36 -18.23 -24.96
N ALA A 433 3.37 -19.03 -24.63
CA ALA A 433 2.46 -19.65 -25.60
C ALA A 433 1.00 -19.18 -25.57
N GLY A 434 0.58 -18.31 -24.63
CA GLY A 434 -0.85 -17.98 -24.52
C GLY A 434 -1.19 -16.63 -23.91
N GLU A 435 -1.80 -15.79 -24.69
CA GLU A 435 -2.45 -14.56 -24.27
C GLU A 435 -3.74 -14.88 -23.50
N GLY A 436 -3.77 -14.63 -22.22
CA GLY A 436 -4.98 -14.64 -21.40
C GLY A 436 -4.97 -13.45 -20.46
N ASP A 437 -6.10 -12.81 -20.36
CA ASP A 437 -6.36 -11.49 -19.76
C ASP A 437 -6.25 -11.41 -18.23
N CYS A 438 -5.20 -11.94 -17.62
CA CYS A 438 -4.88 -11.72 -16.22
C CYS A 438 -3.70 -10.74 -16.12
N ARG A 439 -3.94 -9.51 -15.75
CA ARG A 439 -2.92 -8.47 -15.52
C ARG A 439 -2.96 -8.01 -14.07
N PRO A 440 -2.19 -8.57 -13.17
CA PRO A 440 -2.32 -8.23 -11.75
C PRO A 440 -1.49 -7.04 -11.27
N MET A 441 -0.32 -6.78 -11.84
CA MET A 441 0.54 -5.67 -11.42
C MET A 441 1.13 -4.94 -12.62
N THR A 442 0.80 -3.67 -12.79
CA THR A 442 1.17 -2.88 -13.98
C THR A 442 2.11 -1.73 -13.69
N GLY A 443 2.39 -1.41 -12.43
CA GLY A 443 3.24 -0.29 -12.00
C GLY A 443 4.60 -0.72 -11.44
N PRO A 444 5.49 0.24 -11.14
CA PRO A 444 6.76 -0.04 -10.49
C PRO A 444 6.58 -0.60 -9.08
N ILE A 445 7.42 -1.56 -8.72
CA ILE A 445 7.48 -2.14 -7.38
C ILE A 445 8.76 -1.68 -6.72
N ALA A 446 8.65 -1.09 -5.53
CA ALA A 446 9.77 -0.69 -4.69
C ALA A 446 9.71 -1.49 -3.38
N ALA A 447 10.68 -2.36 -3.18
CA ALA A 447 10.80 -3.19 -2.00
C ALA A 447 12.27 -3.52 -1.68
N PRO A 448 12.65 -3.71 -0.40
CA PRO A 448 14.01 -4.09 -0.02
C PRO A 448 14.41 -5.49 -0.53
N ARG A 449 13.43 -6.39 -0.58
CA ARG A 449 13.54 -7.71 -1.19
C ARG A 449 12.49 -7.80 -2.29
N SER A 450 12.92 -7.54 -3.50
CA SER A 450 12.02 -7.52 -4.65
C SER A 450 11.76 -8.93 -5.14
N LEU A 451 10.59 -9.11 -5.73
CA LEU A 451 10.22 -10.25 -6.56
C LEU A 451 11.20 -10.40 -7.72
N THR A 452 12.28 -11.11 -7.49
CA THR A 452 13.31 -11.29 -8.51
C THR A 452 13.14 -12.59 -9.28
N SER A 453 12.41 -13.57 -8.71
CA SER A 453 12.17 -14.80 -9.45
C SER A 453 11.07 -14.64 -10.49
N SER A 454 11.33 -15.14 -11.67
CA SER A 454 10.33 -15.25 -12.74
C SER A 454 9.12 -16.09 -12.32
N HIS A 455 9.24 -16.91 -11.29
CA HIS A 455 8.22 -17.79 -10.73
C HIS A 455 7.21 -17.05 -9.88
N GLN A 456 7.69 -16.18 -9.00
CA GLN A 456 6.85 -15.32 -8.20
C GLN A 456 6.03 -14.36 -9.08
N ARG A 457 6.63 -13.84 -10.16
CA ARG A 457 5.94 -12.99 -11.14
C ARG A 457 4.72 -13.64 -11.80
N ARG A 458 4.55 -14.96 -11.72
CA ARG A 458 3.47 -15.65 -12.43
C ARG A 458 2.28 -15.99 -11.61
N LEU A 459 2.49 -16.17 -10.32
CA LEU A 459 1.38 -16.31 -9.41
C LEU A 459 0.64 -15.00 -9.24
N ILE A 460 1.35 -13.88 -9.49
CA ILE A 460 0.81 -12.54 -9.41
C ILE A 460 0.80 -11.81 -10.75
N GLU A 461 1.35 -12.40 -11.81
CA GLU A 461 1.57 -11.72 -13.10
C GLU A 461 2.06 -10.27 -12.95
N VAL A 462 3.28 -10.11 -12.55
CA VAL A 462 3.94 -8.81 -12.68
C VAL A 462 4.22 -8.59 -14.16
N ASP A 463 3.70 -7.52 -14.74
CA ASP A 463 3.99 -7.17 -16.13
C ASP A 463 5.50 -7.11 -16.35
N SER A 464 5.95 -7.59 -17.51
CA SER A 464 7.38 -7.58 -17.90
C SER A 464 8.02 -6.18 -17.92
N ASN A 465 7.21 -5.13 -17.91
CA ASN A 465 7.63 -3.73 -17.87
C ASN A 465 7.74 -3.16 -16.44
N VAL A 466 7.43 -3.93 -15.42
CA VAL A 466 7.54 -3.47 -14.03
C VAL A 466 9.01 -3.30 -13.65
N THR A 467 9.38 -2.08 -13.28
CA THR A 467 10.70 -1.77 -12.74
C THR A 467 10.71 -2.11 -11.25
N LEU A 468 11.60 -3.02 -10.86
CA LEU A 468 11.87 -3.32 -9.46
C LEU A 468 12.93 -2.36 -8.96
N THR A 469 12.66 -1.68 -7.86
CA THR A 469 13.60 -0.72 -7.26
C THR A 469 13.87 -1.13 -5.82
N ASP A 470 15.15 -1.35 -5.49
CA ASP A 470 15.54 -1.56 -4.09
C ASP A 470 15.35 -0.28 -3.29
N VAL A 471 14.69 -0.38 -2.15
CA VAL A 471 14.54 0.71 -1.20
C VAL A 471 15.27 0.39 0.10
N SER A 472 15.89 1.38 0.70
CA SER A 472 16.49 1.22 2.02
C SER A 472 15.39 1.09 3.08
N VAL A 473 15.53 0.10 3.95
CA VAL A 473 14.62 -0.11 5.09
C VAL A 473 14.62 1.14 5.98
N GLY A 474 13.48 1.79 6.09
CA GLY A 474 13.26 2.90 7.01
C GLY A 474 12.81 2.42 8.40
N ASN A 475 12.43 3.36 9.27
CA ASN A 475 12.07 3.05 10.66
C ASN A 475 10.62 2.54 10.86
N GLY A 476 9.99 1.94 9.88
CA GLY A 476 8.77 1.13 10.04
C GLY A 476 7.49 1.79 10.57
N ASN A 477 7.44 3.11 10.64
CA ASN A 477 6.22 3.80 11.03
C ASN A 477 5.59 4.46 9.80
N LEU A 478 4.28 4.38 9.69
CA LEU A 478 3.53 5.18 8.74
C LEU A 478 3.99 6.64 8.85
N PRO A 479 4.35 7.30 7.74
CA PRO A 479 4.81 8.68 7.77
C PRO A 479 3.72 9.67 8.20
N VAL A 480 2.51 9.17 8.44
CA VAL A 480 1.37 9.92 8.96
C VAL A 480 0.80 9.20 10.18
N SER A 481 0.43 9.96 11.22
CA SER A 481 -0.20 9.40 12.41
C SER A 481 -1.72 9.30 12.24
N HIS A 482 -2.33 8.27 12.85
CA HIS A 482 -3.78 8.16 12.91
C HIS A 482 -4.40 9.38 13.62
N PRO A 483 -5.47 9.98 13.08
CA PRO A 483 -6.04 11.20 13.61
C PRO A 483 -6.66 11.07 15.02
N GLY A 484 -6.84 9.85 15.52
CA GLY A 484 -7.53 9.61 16.80
C GLY A 484 -9.02 9.95 16.73
N ASN A 485 -9.57 10.38 17.85
CA ASN A 485 -10.98 10.79 17.93
C ASN A 485 -11.17 12.20 17.35
N VAL A 486 -11.82 12.30 16.22
CA VAL A 486 -12.26 13.58 15.66
C VAL A 486 -13.56 13.99 16.35
N SER A 487 -13.49 14.93 17.29
CA SER A 487 -14.68 15.41 18.03
C SER A 487 -15.53 16.39 17.21
N SER A 488 -14.89 17.28 16.47
CA SER A 488 -15.51 18.24 15.55
C SER A 488 -14.49 18.69 14.49
N TYR A 489 -14.97 19.31 13.43
CA TYR A 489 -14.12 19.87 12.39
C TYR A 489 -14.72 21.17 11.83
N ARG A 490 -13.89 21.96 11.15
CA ARG A 490 -14.29 23.20 10.47
C ARG A 490 -13.84 23.19 9.03
N LEU A 491 -14.62 23.82 8.16
CA LEU A 491 -14.28 23.91 6.75
C LEU A 491 -13.31 25.06 6.45
N TYR A 492 -13.42 26.17 7.18
CA TYR A 492 -12.57 27.36 7.01
C TYR A 492 -12.40 28.07 8.37
N PRO A 493 -11.36 28.89 8.55
CA PRO A 493 -11.17 29.71 9.75
C PRO A 493 -12.42 30.57 10.03
N GLY A 494 -12.88 30.54 11.26
CA GLY A 494 -14.12 31.22 11.65
C GLY A 494 -15.42 30.57 11.18
N GLY A 495 -15.37 29.48 10.43
CA GLY A 495 -16.55 28.73 10.02
C GLY A 495 -17.23 27.96 11.16
N LYS A 496 -18.45 27.52 10.95
CA LYS A 496 -19.22 26.68 11.86
C LYS A 496 -18.46 25.39 12.18
N SER A 497 -18.58 24.93 13.42
CA SER A 497 -18.13 23.59 13.83
C SER A 497 -19.15 22.55 13.40
N TYR A 498 -18.67 21.50 12.71
CA TYR A 498 -19.43 20.33 12.31
C TYR A 498 -19.01 19.13 13.14
N TYR A 499 -19.88 18.13 13.26
CA TYR A 499 -19.66 16.96 14.09
C TYR A 499 -19.79 15.68 13.25
N PRO A 500 -18.85 14.73 13.40
CA PRO A 500 -18.97 13.41 12.80
C PRO A 500 -20.21 12.67 13.27
N THR A 501 -20.78 11.84 12.42
CA THR A 501 -21.86 10.91 12.82
C THR A 501 -21.25 9.77 13.64
N ALA A 502 -21.61 9.69 14.93
CA ALA A 502 -21.14 8.64 15.82
C ALA A 502 -21.96 7.35 15.67
N LEU A 503 -21.28 6.22 15.51
CA LEU A 503 -21.88 4.89 15.43
C LEU A 503 -21.87 4.22 16.79
N SER A 504 -23.00 3.62 17.19
CA SER A 504 -23.16 2.88 18.45
C SER A 504 -23.25 1.36 18.29
N SER A 505 -23.45 0.86 17.08
CA SER A 505 -23.64 -0.57 16.78
C SER A 505 -23.06 -0.96 15.44
N SER A 506 -23.06 -2.26 15.14
CA SER A 506 -22.79 -2.81 13.81
C SER A 506 -23.76 -2.24 12.78
N LEU A 507 -23.33 -2.20 11.52
CA LEU A 507 -24.09 -1.66 10.39
C LEU A 507 -24.74 -2.78 9.59
N THR A 508 -26.02 -2.59 9.24
CA THR A 508 -26.77 -3.46 8.32
C THR A 508 -27.86 -2.63 7.64
N ASN A 509 -28.01 -2.73 6.34
CA ASN A 509 -29.01 -1.98 5.55
C ASN A 509 -28.97 -0.48 5.87
N ALA A 510 -27.77 0.09 5.99
CA ALA A 510 -27.56 1.47 6.42
C ALA A 510 -27.00 2.34 5.28
N LYS A 511 -27.38 3.62 5.32
CA LYS A 511 -26.90 4.59 4.33
C LYS A 511 -26.47 5.88 5.01
N PHE A 512 -25.21 6.25 4.84
CA PHE A 512 -24.64 7.49 5.33
C PHE A 512 -24.18 8.33 4.15
N LEU A 513 -24.78 9.51 4.03
CA LEU A 513 -24.46 10.49 2.98
C LEU A 513 -24.03 11.79 3.65
N PRO A 514 -23.21 12.60 2.98
CA PRO A 514 -22.90 13.95 3.45
C PRO A 514 -24.17 14.80 3.52
N ASP A 515 -24.30 15.60 4.56
CA ASP A 515 -25.35 16.60 4.71
C ASP A 515 -24.70 17.97 4.84
N PRO A 516 -24.91 18.88 3.88
CA PRO A 516 -24.30 20.21 3.88
C PRO A 516 -24.56 21.05 5.12
N LYS A 517 -25.65 20.78 5.87
CA LYS A 517 -26.02 21.55 7.07
C LYS A 517 -25.45 20.98 8.36
N THR A 518 -25.25 19.67 8.44
CA THR A 518 -24.90 18.98 9.68
C THR A 518 -23.57 18.23 9.64
N ASN A 519 -23.23 17.63 8.48
CA ASN A 519 -22.00 16.83 8.31
C ASN A 519 -21.56 16.88 6.83
N PRO A 520 -21.08 18.02 6.32
CA PRO A 520 -20.78 18.22 4.90
C PRO A 520 -19.67 17.31 4.35
N LEU A 521 -18.78 16.81 5.20
CA LEU A 521 -17.73 15.88 4.79
C LEU A 521 -18.13 14.40 4.92
N GLY A 522 -19.36 14.11 5.39
CA GLY A 522 -19.82 12.74 5.54
C GLY A 522 -18.96 11.92 6.50
N LEU A 523 -18.34 12.56 7.52
CA LEU A 523 -17.47 11.87 8.46
C LEU A 523 -18.28 11.00 9.42
N VAL A 524 -18.06 9.70 9.38
CA VAL A 524 -18.70 8.69 10.23
C VAL A 524 -17.64 8.08 11.14
N LYS A 525 -17.89 8.02 12.45
CA LYS A 525 -16.89 7.54 13.39
C LYS A 525 -17.39 6.49 14.37
N ARG A 526 -16.47 5.62 14.78
CA ARG A 526 -16.67 4.64 15.85
C ARG A 526 -15.44 4.56 16.74
N GLU A 527 -15.68 4.41 18.05
CA GLU A 527 -14.58 4.28 19.01
C GLU A 527 -13.98 2.87 19.06
N SER A 528 -14.79 1.84 18.89
CA SER A 528 -14.36 0.44 18.99
C SER A 528 -14.63 -0.31 17.70
N GLN A 529 -14.32 -1.61 17.68
CA GLN A 529 -14.59 -2.52 16.58
C GLN A 529 -15.93 -2.24 15.87
N LEU A 530 -15.88 -2.13 14.57
CA LEU A 530 -17.04 -1.95 13.70
C LEU A 530 -17.24 -3.17 12.80
N VAL A 531 -18.38 -3.83 12.96
CA VAL A 531 -18.81 -4.88 12.02
C VAL A 531 -19.76 -4.26 10.99
N VAL A 532 -19.43 -4.41 9.72
CA VAL A 532 -20.21 -3.96 8.57
C VAL A 532 -20.80 -5.18 7.87
N ASN A 533 -22.13 -5.31 7.95
CA ASN A 533 -22.87 -6.39 7.31
C ASN A 533 -23.51 -5.90 5.98
N ASP A 534 -24.54 -6.62 5.51
CA ASP A 534 -25.13 -6.42 4.17
C ASP A 534 -25.69 -5.03 3.90
N ASN A 535 -25.58 -4.60 2.63
CA ASN A 535 -26.24 -3.42 2.07
C ASN A 535 -25.91 -2.10 2.78
N VAL A 536 -24.66 -1.86 3.10
CA VAL A 536 -24.20 -0.62 3.71
C VAL A 536 -23.61 0.30 2.65
N THR A 537 -24.04 1.55 2.63
CA THR A 537 -23.45 2.59 1.78
C THR A 537 -22.96 3.74 2.64
N ILE A 538 -21.67 4.07 2.51
CA ILE A 538 -21.04 5.23 3.15
C ILE A 538 -20.42 6.10 2.07
N GLN A 539 -20.84 7.36 1.98
CA GLN A 539 -20.19 8.37 1.16
C GLN A 539 -19.57 9.41 2.11
N GLY A 540 -18.25 9.34 2.22
CA GLY A 540 -17.48 10.13 3.18
C GLY A 540 -16.31 9.35 3.74
N THR A 541 -15.90 9.69 4.96
CA THR A 541 -14.80 9.03 5.67
C THR A 541 -15.34 8.18 6.81
N LEU A 542 -15.05 6.88 6.79
CA LEU A 542 -15.28 5.97 7.90
C LEU A 542 -14.05 5.90 8.79
N LEU A 543 -14.15 6.37 10.02
CA LEU A 543 -13.07 6.45 10.99
C LEU A 543 -13.33 5.54 12.19
N VAL A 544 -12.43 4.58 12.43
CA VAL A 544 -12.40 3.79 13.67
C VAL A 544 -11.10 4.09 14.40
N TYR A 545 -11.19 4.54 15.68
CA TYR A 545 -10.10 5.26 16.33
C TYR A 545 -9.60 4.69 17.67
N ASP A 546 -10.13 3.60 18.16
CA ASP A 546 -9.63 3.00 19.40
C ASP A 546 -8.18 2.48 19.23
N SER A 547 -7.38 2.58 20.27
CA SER A 547 -5.98 2.16 20.30
C SER A 547 -5.80 0.77 20.89
N GLY A 548 -6.16 -0.27 20.17
CA GLY A 548 -5.99 -1.68 20.58
C GLY A 548 -6.69 -2.59 19.60
N ILE A 549 -6.67 -3.90 19.87
CA ILE A 549 -7.37 -4.90 19.06
C ILE A 549 -8.85 -4.60 18.79
N SER A 550 -9.39 -3.56 19.35
CA SER A 550 -10.75 -3.09 19.12
C SER A 550 -10.86 -1.96 18.11
N GLY A 551 -9.75 -1.47 17.56
CA GLY A 551 -9.73 -0.39 16.55
C GLY A 551 -9.95 -0.85 15.11
N ARG A 552 -10.58 -1.99 14.86
CA ARG A 552 -10.70 -2.65 13.57
C ARG A 552 -12.07 -2.51 12.91
N ILE A 553 -12.07 -2.68 11.60
CA ILE A 553 -13.29 -2.73 10.77
C ILE A 553 -13.40 -4.14 10.19
N GLU A 554 -14.48 -4.83 10.47
CA GLU A 554 -14.79 -6.14 9.88
C GLU A 554 -15.87 -6.01 8.82
N ILE A 555 -15.57 -6.40 7.60
CA ILE A 555 -16.52 -6.46 6.48
C ILE A 555 -16.99 -7.90 6.34
N ARG A 556 -18.24 -8.16 6.76
CA ARG A 556 -18.81 -9.51 6.84
C ARG A 556 -19.98 -9.74 5.89
N GLY A 557 -20.43 -8.73 5.19
CA GLY A 557 -21.61 -8.80 4.34
C GLY A 557 -21.36 -8.50 2.88
N THR A 558 -22.43 -8.49 2.12
CA THR A 558 -22.43 -8.23 0.67
C THR A 558 -23.07 -6.88 0.34
N GLY A 559 -22.73 -6.33 -0.83
CA GLY A 559 -23.32 -5.06 -1.28
C GLY A 559 -22.86 -3.84 -0.46
N ILE A 560 -21.69 -3.91 0.15
CA ILE A 560 -21.10 -2.81 0.92
C ILE A 560 -20.38 -1.87 -0.05
N LYS A 561 -20.65 -0.58 0.09
CA LYS A 561 -20.04 0.47 -0.74
C LYS A 561 -19.55 1.59 0.16
N VAL A 562 -18.24 1.75 0.23
CA VAL A 562 -17.61 2.89 0.89
C VAL A 562 -16.89 3.70 -0.19
N ALA A 563 -17.19 4.98 -0.26
CA ALA A 563 -16.60 5.87 -1.25
C ALA A 563 -16.28 7.23 -0.62
N PRO A 564 -15.17 7.87 -1.00
CA PRO A 564 -14.83 9.19 -0.52
C PRO A 564 -15.81 10.23 -1.05
N ILE A 565 -15.79 11.41 -0.46
CA ILE A 565 -16.34 12.60 -1.09
C ILE A 565 -15.24 13.30 -1.88
N SER A 566 -15.62 13.87 -3.02
CA SER A 566 -14.79 14.85 -3.70
C SER A 566 -14.95 16.20 -3.00
N LEU A 567 -13.83 16.79 -2.63
CA LEU A 567 -13.84 18.15 -2.10
C LEU A 567 -14.19 19.14 -3.21
N PRO A 568 -14.82 20.26 -2.87
CA PRO A 568 -15.07 21.29 -3.86
C PRO A 568 -13.77 21.74 -4.54
N ALA A 569 -13.85 21.99 -5.83
CA ALA A 569 -12.69 22.39 -6.64
C ALA A 569 -12.00 23.66 -6.09
N LEU A 570 -10.68 23.65 -6.13
CA LEU A 570 -9.89 24.85 -5.83
C LEU A 570 -9.88 25.80 -7.03
N TYR A 571 -9.85 27.08 -6.74
CA TYR A 571 -9.81 28.11 -7.79
C TYR A 571 -8.53 27.98 -8.64
N GLY A 572 -8.72 27.73 -9.93
CA GLY A 572 -7.61 27.57 -10.88
C GLY A 572 -6.93 26.21 -10.88
N ASP A 573 -7.43 25.22 -10.14
CA ASP A 573 -6.93 23.85 -10.11
C ASP A 573 -8.00 22.89 -10.66
N SER A 574 -7.59 21.99 -11.53
CA SER A 574 -8.45 20.94 -12.10
C SER A 574 -8.35 19.60 -11.36
N THR A 575 -7.51 19.54 -10.33
CA THR A 575 -7.33 18.33 -9.51
C THR A 575 -8.58 18.07 -8.67
N ILE A 576 -9.07 16.85 -8.68
CA ILE A 576 -10.15 16.40 -7.81
C ILE A 576 -9.54 15.92 -6.50
N TYR A 577 -9.66 16.71 -5.45
CA TYR A 577 -9.19 16.32 -4.12
C TYR A 577 -10.25 15.49 -3.41
N GLN A 578 -9.82 14.40 -2.76
CA GLN A 578 -10.69 13.52 -1.97
C GLN A 578 -10.09 13.33 -0.57
N LEU A 579 -10.95 13.14 0.43
CA LEU A 579 -10.54 12.68 1.76
C LEU A 579 -10.43 11.15 1.78
N PRO A 580 -9.68 10.56 2.72
CA PRO A 580 -9.69 9.10 2.89
C PRO A 580 -11.10 8.56 3.05
N SER A 581 -11.40 7.43 2.45
CA SER A 581 -12.69 6.75 2.59
C SER A 581 -12.76 5.88 3.84
N VAL A 582 -11.65 5.22 4.18
CA VAL A 582 -11.54 4.31 5.33
C VAL A 582 -10.27 4.61 6.11
N MET A 583 -10.40 4.70 7.42
CA MET A 583 -9.29 4.92 8.35
C MET A 583 -9.50 4.06 9.58
N ALA A 584 -8.83 2.92 9.65
CA ALA A 584 -8.83 2.03 10.80
C ALA A 584 -7.57 2.20 11.64
N ARG A 585 -7.72 2.35 12.96
CA ARG A 585 -6.58 2.46 13.88
C ARG A 585 -5.77 1.17 13.97
N ASP A 586 -6.42 0.06 13.75
CA ASP A 586 -5.92 -1.31 13.75
C ASP A 586 -6.16 -1.89 12.35
N ASP A 587 -6.97 -2.90 12.20
CA ASP A 587 -7.15 -3.67 10.99
C ASP A 587 -8.37 -3.29 10.17
N VAL A 588 -8.31 -3.59 8.89
CA VAL A 588 -9.46 -3.74 8.00
C VAL A 588 -9.54 -5.21 7.57
N GLU A 589 -10.46 -5.96 8.15
CA GLU A 589 -10.65 -7.38 7.89
C GLU A 589 -11.83 -7.63 6.94
N ILE A 590 -11.61 -8.34 5.85
CA ILE A 590 -12.62 -8.63 4.83
C ILE A 590 -12.92 -10.11 4.83
N TYR A 591 -14.07 -10.51 5.40
CA TYR A 591 -14.48 -11.90 5.53
C TYR A 591 -15.37 -12.39 4.39
N ASP A 592 -16.27 -11.55 3.90
CA ASP A 592 -17.23 -11.92 2.85
C ASP A 592 -17.66 -10.64 2.13
N GLY A 593 -16.90 -10.23 1.16
CA GLY A 593 -17.05 -8.95 0.46
C GLY A 593 -17.72 -9.05 -0.90
N SER A 594 -18.46 -10.13 -1.20
CA SER A 594 -19.06 -10.32 -2.53
C SER A 594 -19.90 -9.12 -2.95
N SER A 595 -19.64 -8.60 -4.14
CA SER A 595 -20.31 -7.38 -4.68
C SER A 595 -20.07 -6.13 -3.83
N SER A 596 -19.01 -6.09 -3.05
CA SER A 596 -18.62 -4.95 -2.22
C SER A 596 -17.48 -4.17 -2.85
N SER A 597 -17.38 -2.89 -2.53
CA SER A 597 -16.29 -2.01 -2.98
C SER A 597 -15.88 -1.02 -1.89
N LEU A 598 -14.59 -0.86 -1.73
CA LEU A 598 -13.97 0.24 -0.98
C LEU A 598 -13.27 1.14 -2.00
N ASN A 599 -13.83 2.30 -2.24
CA ASN A 599 -13.27 3.26 -3.19
C ASN A 599 -12.58 4.39 -2.45
N GLY A 600 -11.51 4.93 -3.01
CA GLY A 600 -10.74 6.00 -2.41
C GLY A 600 -9.53 5.51 -1.63
N LEU A 601 -8.99 6.36 -0.77
CA LEU A 601 -7.87 6.02 0.09
C LEU A 601 -8.34 5.17 1.28
N VAL A 602 -7.86 3.94 1.36
CA VAL A 602 -8.07 3.00 2.46
C VAL A 602 -6.80 2.92 3.30
N MET A 603 -6.91 3.18 4.58
CA MET A 603 -5.79 3.14 5.53
C MET A 603 -6.09 2.22 6.70
N ALA A 604 -5.19 1.29 6.97
CA ALA A 604 -5.12 0.50 8.19
C ALA A 604 -3.73 0.69 8.82
N TRP A 605 -3.70 1.09 10.11
CA TRP A 605 -2.40 1.30 10.79
C TRP A 605 -1.73 0.01 11.19
N ASP A 606 -2.48 -1.09 11.22
CA ASP A 606 -1.99 -2.46 11.29
C ASP A 606 -2.27 -3.11 9.94
N ASP A 607 -3.26 -3.97 9.80
CA ASP A 607 -3.37 -4.85 8.66
C ASP A 607 -4.59 -4.54 7.78
N LEU A 608 -4.45 -4.70 6.48
CA LEU A 608 -5.57 -4.98 5.58
C LEU A 608 -5.55 -6.47 5.26
N GLN A 609 -6.50 -7.20 5.83
CA GLN A 609 -6.60 -8.64 5.67
C GLN A 609 -7.81 -8.99 4.78
N CYS A 610 -7.56 -9.73 3.71
CA CYS A 610 -8.61 -10.25 2.85
C CYS A 610 -8.72 -11.76 3.04
N PHE A 611 -9.65 -12.18 3.91
CA PHE A 611 -9.85 -13.59 4.23
C PHE A 611 -10.77 -14.30 3.24
N GLN A 612 -10.60 -15.59 3.10
CA GLN A 612 -11.50 -16.42 2.36
C GLN A 612 -12.71 -16.84 3.21
N GLY A 613 -13.86 -16.19 2.97
CA GLY A 613 -15.11 -16.68 3.52
C GLY A 613 -15.72 -17.79 2.66
N LYS A 614 -15.83 -17.55 1.35
CA LYS A 614 -16.39 -18.47 0.35
C LYS A 614 -15.68 -18.29 -0.99
N GLN A 615 -15.68 -19.31 -1.82
CA GLN A 615 -15.00 -19.37 -3.12
C GLN A 615 -15.37 -18.26 -4.12
N SER A 616 -16.46 -17.54 -3.91
CA SER A 616 -17.00 -16.52 -4.81
C SER A 616 -16.69 -15.08 -4.36
N THR A 617 -15.95 -14.88 -3.28
CA THR A 617 -15.74 -13.54 -2.71
C THR A 617 -14.65 -12.81 -3.48
N THR A 618 -15.01 -11.69 -4.10
CA THR A 618 -14.08 -10.76 -4.72
C THR A 618 -14.25 -9.38 -4.10
N MET A 619 -13.16 -8.74 -3.69
CA MET A 619 -13.15 -7.37 -3.18
C MET A 619 -12.53 -6.45 -4.21
N ASN A 620 -13.22 -5.35 -4.50
CA ASN A 620 -12.71 -4.32 -5.41
C ASN A 620 -12.39 -3.04 -4.62
N LEU A 621 -11.15 -2.57 -4.78
CA LEU A 621 -10.71 -1.26 -4.33
C LEU A 621 -10.36 -0.42 -5.55
N THR A 622 -10.87 0.79 -5.60
CA THR A 622 -10.44 1.79 -6.58
C THR A 622 -9.87 2.96 -5.82
N GLY A 623 -8.54 3.17 -5.93
CA GLY A 623 -7.85 4.20 -5.18
C GLY A 623 -6.50 3.75 -4.64
N GLN A 624 -6.17 4.22 -3.45
CA GLN A 624 -4.89 3.96 -2.80
C GLN A 624 -5.08 3.14 -1.53
N VAL A 625 -4.17 2.20 -1.27
CA VAL A 625 -4.11 1.40 -0.05
C VAL A 625 -2.82 1.72 0.70
N VAL A 626 -2.94 2.11 1.98
CA VAL A 626 -1.80 2.43 2.86
C VAL A 626 -1.95 1.65 4.15
N VAL A 627 -1.04 0.72 4.40
CA VAL A 627 -1.20 -0.29 5.45
C VAL A 627 0.11 -0.64 6.14
N GLY A 628 0.04 -1.13 7.36
CA GLY A 628 1.17 -1.78 8.04
C GLY A 628 1.51 -3.11 7.38
N GLU A 629 0.49 -3.93 7.10
CA GLU A 629 0.57 -5.21 6.40
C GLU A 629 -0.57 -5.36 5.40
N LEU A 630 -0.30 -5.97 4.27
CA LEU A 630 -1.33 -6.40 3.33
C LEU A 630 -1.33 -7.92 3.28
N GLU A 631 -2.38 -8.53 3.82
CA GLU A 631 -2.53 -9.98 3.84
C GLU A 631 -3.71 -10.40 2.93
N VAL A 632 -3.42 -11.19 1.91
CA VAL A 632 -4.44 -11.83 1.08
C VAL A 632 -4.30 -13.34 1.28
N ALA A 633 -4.86 -13.83 2.39
CA ALA A 633 -4.63 -15.16 2.90
C ALA A 633 -5.92 -15.96 3.14
N GLY A 634 -5.76 -17.27 3.32
CA GLY A 634 -6.76 -18.13 3.91
C GLY A 634 -6.87 -17.90 5.42
N ARG A 635 -8.03 -18.15 5.96
CA ARG A 635 -8.37 -18.02 7.38
C ARG A 635 -7.48 -18.91 8.25
N SER A 636 -6.41 -18.35 8.82
CA SER A 636 -5.40 -18.99 9.68
C SER A 636 -4.52 -20.07 9.03
N GLU A 637 -3.28 -20.16 9.48
CA GLU A 637 -2.28 -21.20 9.15
C GLU A 637 -2.79 -22.65 9.29
N TRP A 638 -3.96 -22.83 9.88
CA TRP A 638 -4.58 -24.12 10.17
C TRP A 638 -5.81 -24.44 9.32
N ASP A 639 -6.29 -23.51 8.51
CA ASP A 639 -7.46 -23.75 7.68
C ASP A 639 -7.03 -24.30 6.32
N GLN A 640 -7.26 -25.60 6.11
CA GLN A 640 -6.99 -26.35 4.87
C GLN A 640 -7.80 -25.84 3.66
N SER A 641 -8.49 -24.69 3.77
CA SER A 641 -9.24 -24.06 2.67
C SER A 641 -8.40 -23.12 1.82
N SER A 642 -7.08 -23.06 2.03
CA SER A 642 -6.16 -22.26 1.24
C SER A 642 -6.22 -22.59 -0.26
N PHE A 643 -5.83 -21.65 -1.10
CA PHE A 643 -5.75 -21.79 -2.57
C PHE A 643 -5.12 -23.11 -3.01
N TRP A 644 -4.08 -23.56 -2.34
CA TRP A 644 -3.38 -24.81 -2.62
C TRP A 644 -4.14 -26.08 -2.26
N TRP A 645 -5.16 -25.97 -1.42
CA TRP A 645 -5.96 -27.10 -0.96
C TRP A 645 -7.31 -27.21 -1.67
N ASP A 646 -7.66 -26.23 -2.49
CA ASP A 646 -8.83 -26.37 -3.37
C ASP A 646 -8.65 -27.59 -4.27
N SER A 647 -9.69 -28.39 -4.39
CA SER A 647 -9.65 -29.64 -5.19
C SER A 647 -9.25 -29.39 -6.64
N ARG A 648 -9.57 -28.24 -7.20
CA ARG A 648 -9.25 -27.83 -8.58
C ARG A 648 -7.77 -27.52 -8.72
N HIS A 649 -7.14 -26.90 -7.73
CA HIS A 649 -5.69 -26.69 -7.73
C HIS A 649 -4.93 -28.01 -7.62
N LYS A 650 -5.39 -28.92 -6.75
CA LYS A 650 -4.82 -30.26 -6.66
C LYS A 650 -4.92 -31.02 -7.98
N GLU A 651 -6.05 -30.91 -8.66
CA GLU A 651 -6.24 -31.51 -9.98
C GLU A 651 -5.32 -30.87 -11.03
N PHE A 652 -5.23 -29.56 -11.06
CA PHE A 652 -4.31 -28.82 -11.93
C PHE A 652 -2.86 -29.23 -11.68
N LEU A 653 -2.43 -29.26 -10.43
CA LEU A 653 -1.09 -29.67 -10.03
C LEU A 653 -0.78 -31.12 -10.43
N ALA A 654 -1.75 -32.02 -10.27
CA ALA A 654 -1.60 -33.42 -10.68
C ALA A 654 -1.44 -33.54 -12.21
N GLN A 655 -2.18 -32.76 -12.98
CA GLN A 655 -2.03 -32.73 -14.44
C GLN A 655 -0.71 -32.13 -14.89
N LEU A 656 -0.25 -31.03 -14.25
CA LEU A 656 1.04 -30.44 -14.51
C LEU A 656 2.21 -31.40 -14.21
N SER A 657 2.12 -32.17 -13.13
CA SER A 657 3.13 -33.20 -12.83
C SER A 657 3.20 -34.31 -13.86
N ALA A 658 2.08 -34.55 -14.56
CA ALA A 658 1.97 -35.60 -15.59
C ALA A 658 2.30 -35.12 -17.01
N SER A 659 2.18 -33.82 -17.32
CA SER A 659 2.37 -33.28 -18.68
C SER A 659 2.79 -31.81 -18.65
N SER A 660 3.83 -31.45 -19.40
CA SER A 660 4.25 -30.08 -19.64
C SER A 660 3.35 -29.29 -20.62
N ALA A 661 2.31 -29.93 -21.17
CA ALA A 661 1.39 -29.31 -22.12
C ALA A 661 0.13 -28.74 -21.46
N VAL A 662 0.04 -28.77 -20.13
CA VAL A 662 -1.10 -28.17 -19.39
C VAL A 662 -1.01 -26.64 -19.49
N PRO A 663 -2.08 -25.96 -19.92
CA PRO A 663 -2.08 -24.52 -20.05
C PRO A 663 -2.04 -23.84 -18.66
N TYR A 664 -1.77 -22.56 -18.63
CA TYR A 664 -1.81 -21.68 -17.47
C TYR A 664 -3.13 -21.83 -16.68
N PHE A 665 -3.09 -21.76 -15.35
CA PHE A 665 -4.21 -22.14 -14.47
C PHE A 665 -5.56 -21.50 -14.83
N PRO A 666 -5.68 -20.19 -15.10
CA PRO A 666 -6.95 -19.60 -15.52
C PRO A 666 -7.53 -20.21 -16.80
N VAL A 667 -6.67 -20.44 -17.79
CA VAL A 667 -7.08 -21.09 -19.06
C VAL A 667 -7.48 -22.54 -18.84
N TRP A 668 -6.74 -23.25 -17.98
CA TRP A 668 -7.04 -24.61 -17.60
C TRP A 668 -8.38 -24.69 -16.82
N LEU A 669 -8.60 -23.76 -15.88
CA LEU A 669 -9.81 -23.68 -15.06
C LEU A 669 -11.05 -23.46 -15.94
N GLN A 670 -10.95 -22.52 -16.89
CA GLN A 670 -12.01 -22.29 -17.87
C GLN A 670 -12.26 -23.52 -18.75
N ALA A 671 -11.20 -24.15 -19.25
CA ALA A 671 -11.33 -25.32 -20.15
C ALA A 671 -11.86 -26.57 -19.45
N ASN A 672 -11.49 -26.82 -18.19
CA ASN A 672 -11.81 -28.04 -17.47
C ASN A 672 -13.04 -27.93 -16.56
N HIS A 673 -13.31 -26.72 -16.05
CA HIS A 673 -14.40 -26.48 -15.11
C HIS A 673 -15.42 -25.45 -15.60
N GLY A 674 -15.17 -24.77 -16.73
CA GLY A 674 -16.06 -23.70 -17.24
C GLY A 674 -16.15 -22.49 -16.31
N LEU A 675 -15.13 -22.28 -15.47
CA LEU A 675 -15.07 -21.20 -14.48
C LEU A 675 -14.07 -20.15 -14.92
N ASP A 676 -14.50 -18.90 -14.90
CA ASP A 676 -13.60 -17.76 -15.08
C ASP A 676 -12.77 -17.56 -13.81
N TYR A 677 -11.50 -17.30 -14.02
CA TYR A 677 -10.60 -16.94 -12.95
C TYR A 677 -10.92 -15.52 -12.47
N GLN A 678 -11.21 -15.39 -11.18
CA GLN A 678 -11.48 -14.10 -10.57
C GLN A 678 -10.44 -13.82 -9.46
N PRO A 679 -9.74 -12.69 -9.50
CA PRO A 679 -8.87 -12.30 -8.40
C PRO A 679 -9.70 -12.07 -7.13
N LYS A 680 -9.16 -12.43 -5.98
CA LYS A 680 -9.84 -12.22 -4.69
C LYS A 680 -9.80 -10.77 -4.25
N LEU A 681 -8.74 -10.07 -4.59
CA LEU A 681 -8.55 -8.66 -4.36
C LEU A 681 -8.16 -8.00 -5.68
N THR A 682 -8.88 -6.96 -6.04
CA THR A 682 -8.53 -6.10 -7.17
C THR A 682 -8.30 -4.68 -6.64
N ILE A 683 -7.13 -4.12 -6.89
CA ILE A 683 -6.80 -2.73 -6.55
C ILE A 683 -6.49 -2.00 -7.86
N GLN A 684 -7.26 -0.96 -8.15
CA GLN A 684 -7.10 -0.12 -9.34
C GLN A 684 -6.83 1.32 -8.92
N PRO A 685 -5.88 2.03 -9.54
CA PRO A 685 -5.64 3.42 -9.24
C PRO A 685 -6.83 4.28 -9.66
N ASP A 686 -6.98 5.42 -9.00
CA ASP A 686 -7.91 6.45 -9.43
C ASP A 686 -7.52 7.05 -10.79
N PRO A 687 -8.47 7.75 -11.44
CA PRO A 687 -8.16 8.58 -12.60
C PRO A 687 -7.02 9.57 -12.30
N ALA A 688 -6.21 9.87 -13.30
CA ALA A 688 -4.98 10.68 -13.16
C ALA A 688 -5.18 12.08 -12.55
N ASN A 689 -6.41 12.62 -12.57
CA ASN A 689 -6.73 13.92 -11.99
C ASN A 689 -7.25 13.85 -10.55
N VAL A 690 -7.34 12.66 -9.94
CA VAL A 690 -7.71 12.46 -8.54
C VAL A 690 -6.47 12.52 -7.67
N SER A 691 -6.57 13.16 -6.51
CA SER A 691 -5.52 13.22 -5.49
C SER A 691 -6.15 13.18 -4.11
N TYR A 692 -5.55 12.43 -3.20
CA TYR A 692 -6.01 12.39 -1.82
C TYR A 692 -5.42 13.52 -1.02
N HIS A 693 -6.24 14.06 -0.09
CA HIS A 693 -5.83 15.05 0.88
C HIS A 693 -5.86 14.43 2.28
N TRP A 694 -4.68 14.29 2.89
CA TRP A 694 -4.58 13.93 4.30
C TRP A 694 -4.83 15.17 5.15
N HIS A 695 -5.93 15.16 5.92
CA HIS A 695 -6.36 16.33 6.67
C HIS A 695 -5.94 16.27 8.15
N ASP A 696 -5.37 17.35 8.66
CA ASP A 696 -5.19 17.59 10.08
C ASP A 696 -6.51 18.14 10.68
N TRP A 697 -7.27 17.26 11.30
CA TRP A 697 -8.59 17.60 11.85
C TRP A 697 -8.57 18.65 12.97
N THR A 698 -7.41 19.06 13.46
CA THR A 698 -7.25 20.19 14.39
C THR A 698 -7.29 21.55 13.68
N LYS A 699 -7.13 21.56 12.36
CA LYS A 699 -7.14 22.74 11.50
C LYS A 699 -8.44 22.81 10.69
N PRO A 700 -8.80 23.97 10.14
CA PRO A 700 -9.82 24.07 9.11
C PRO A 700 -9.35 23.39 7.81
N LEU A 701 -10.30 22.87 7.03
CA LEU A 701 -10.00 22.19 5.75
C LEU A 701 -9.38 23.12 4.71
N PHE A 702 -9.94 24.34 4.57
CA PHE A 702 -9.43 25.36 3.68
C PHE A 702 -8.75 26.47 4.48
N GLU A 703 -7.60 26.92 4.04
CA GLU A 703 -6.82 27.98 4.65
C GLU A 703 -6.79 29.25 3.81
N ALA A 704 -6.36 30.33 4.43
CA ALA A 704 -6.05 31.56 3.73
C ALA A 704 -4.91 31.33 2.72
N HIS A 705 -5.02 31.93 1.53
CA HIS A 705 -3.94 31.88 0.57
C HIS A 705 -2.78 32.79 1.03
N PRO A 706 -1.52 32.34 0.94
CA PRO A 706 -0.38 33.13 1.43
C PRO A 706 -0.30 34.54 0.85
N ASP A 707 -0.64 34.69 -0.43
CA ASP A 707 -0.55 35.96 -1.14
C ASP A 707 -1.70 36.94 -0.83
N ASP A 708 -2.84 36.43 -0.33
CA ASP A 708 -4.02 37.26 -0.05
C ASP A 708 -4.12 37.71 1.42
N GLY A 709 -3.32 37.14 2.29
CA GLY A 709 -3.31 37.46 3.74
C GLY A 709 -4.60 37.06 4.48
N GLY A 710 -5.58 36.43 3.82
CA GLY A 710 -6.86 36.04 4.40
C GLY A 710 -7.66 35.12 3.50
N LEU A 711 -8.89 34.81 3.92
CA LEU A 711 -9.89 34.14 3.08
C LEU A 711 -10.45 35.15 2.08
N ARG A 712 -10.78 34.69 0.90
CA ARG A 712 -11.46 35.49 -0.10
C ARG A 712 -12.91 35.06 -0.26
N TRP A 713 -13.80 36.03 -0.28
CA TRP A 713 -15.23 35.84 -0.43
C TRP A 713 -15.75 36.63 -1.63
N ASP A 714 -16.48 35.98 -2.50
CA ASP A 714 -17.18 36.61 -3.60
C ASP A 714 -18.63 36.86 -3.22
N LEU A 715 -19.13 38.05 -3.59
CA LEU A 715 -20.50 38.46 -3.36
C LEU A 715 -21.43 37.76 -4.37
N LEU A 716 -22.40 36.97 -3.86
CA LEU A 716 -23.41 36.29 -4.67
C LEU A 716 -24.70 37.10 -4.77
N GLU A 717 -25.16 37.59 -3.66
CA GLU A 717 -26.46 38.21 -3.54
C GLU A 717 -26.40 39.44 -2.63
N TRP A 718 -27.19 40.46 -3.01
CA TRP A 718 -27.38 41.66 -2.21
C TRP A 718 -28.85 41.99 -2.16
N GLN A 719 -29.43 42.11 -0.97
CA GLN A 719 -30.82 42.53 -0.77
C GLN A 719 -30.84 43.73 0.12
N ASP A 720 -31.43 44.85 -0.39
CA ASP A 720 -31.72 46.04 0.36
C ASP A 720 -33.17 45.94 0.85
N GLY A 721 -33.33 45.62 2.12
CA GLY A 721 -34.66 45.45 2.70
C GLY A 721 -35.37 46.77 2.94
N ASN A 722 -36.65 46.81 2.63
CA ASN A 722 -37.52 47.98 2.91
C ASN A 722 -37.86 48.07 4.39
#